data_871ab9dbdd71c8a03529d16419652002
#
_entry.id   871ab9dbdd71c8a03529d16419652002
#
_cell.length_a   1.000
_cell.length_b   1.000
_cell.length_c   1.000
_cell.angle_alpha   90.00
_cell.angle_beta   90.00
_cell.angle_gamma   90.00
#
_symmetry.space_group_name_H-M   'P 1'
#
loop_
_entity.id
_entity.type
_entity.pdbx_description
1 polymer ?
#
loop_
_entity_poly.entity_id
_entity_poly.type
_entity_poly.pdbx_seq_one_letter_code
_entity_poly.pdbx_strand_id
1 'polypeptide(L)'
;MNLERSERIEIPVLPLRDVVVYPHMVIPLFVGREKSIQCLEAAMDNNKQVLLVAQKQAETDEPKIEDLFEVGTVATILQLLKLPDGTVKVLVEGQQRAKIDRFIEREFFSAEAQYLVTPELDDKEQEVVVRSAINQFDGFIKLNKKIPPEVLTSLNGIDEAARLADTIAAHMPLKLIEKQKVLEIVDVSERLEFLMGQMEAEIDLLQVEKRIRGRVKKQMEKSQREYYLNEQMKAIQKELGEMDDAPDEFEILKKKIDDSKMPQEARKKTEQELQKLKMMSPMSAEATVVRSYIDWMVNVPWAKRSKVKKDLAKAEDILNADHYGLDRVKERILEYLAVQSRINKLKGPILCLVGPPGVGKTSLGRSIAAATGRQYTRMALGGVRDEAEIRGHRRTYIGSLPGKLIQKMAKVGVKNPLFLLDEIDKMSSDMRGDPSSALLEVLDPEQNSTFNDHYLEVDYDLSDVMFVATSNSMNIPGPLLDRMEVIRLSGYTEDEKLNIAKRHLVTKQVERNGLKPHEIVIEDSAIIGIIRYYTREAGVRSLEREISKICRKAVKKILLNKDVKTVVANQENLKEFLGVQRCDFGKADDSNQIGQVTGLAWTEVGGDLLTIETESMPGKGKLTQTGSLGEVMQESIQAAMTVVRARAEKLGINADFYEKRDIHVHVPEGATPKDGPSAGIAMCTALVSSLTGNPVKAEVAMTGEITLRGEVLPIGGLKEKLLAAHRGGITTVLIPKENERDLEEIPANVIADLKVIPVQWIDEVLKIALERDPSGVEFEAKK
;
A
#
# COMPACT_ATOMS: atom_id res chain seq x y z
N MET A 1 37.69 -42.89 -4.44
CA MET A 1 36.55 -42.08 -3.99
C MET A 1 35.29 -42.70 -4.60
N ASN A 2 34.73 -43.66 -3.89
CA ASN A 2 33.52 -44.37 -4.30
C ASN A 2 32.32 -43.49 -3.92
N LEU A 3 31.65 -42.92 -4.89
CA LEU A 3 30.32 -42.38 -4.76
C LEU A 3 29.37 -43.59 -4.57
N GLU A 4 29.06 -43.95 -3.34
CA GLU A 4 27.99 -44.88 -3.05
C GLU A 4 26.71 -44.35 -3.70
N ARG A 5 26.06 -45.19 -4.51
CA ARG A 5 24.78 -44.91 -5.14
C ARG A 5 23.75 -44.69 -4.05
N SER A 6 23.37 -43.47 -3.75
CA SER A 6 22.23 -43.20 -2.90
C SER A 6 20.98 -43.81 -3.54
N GLU A 7 20.27 -44.62 -2.78
CA GLU A 7 19.02 -45.27 -3.21
C GLU A 7 17.99 -44.20 -3.56
N ARG A 8 17.50 -44.24 -4.80
CA ARG A 8 16.33 -43.44 -5.21
C ARG A 8 15.07 -44.13 -4.78
N ILE A 9 14.19 -43.40 -4.14
CA ILE A 9 12.89 -43.88 -3.68
C ILE A 9 11.78 -43.09 -4.32
N GLU A 10 10.71 -43.75 -4.72
CA GLU A 10 9.45 -43.12 -5.04
C GLU A 10 8.58 -43.08 -3.80
N ILE A 11 8.17 -41.85 -3.36
CA ILE A 11 7.51 -41.65 -2.08
C ILE A 11 6.38 -40.63 -2.20
N PRO A 12 5.21 -40.86 -1.51
CA PRO A 12 4.17 -39.84 -1.40
C PRO A 12 4.67 -38.60 -0.66
N VAL A 13 4.27 -37.41 -1.13
CA VAL A 13 4.67 -36.12 -0.56
C VAL A 13 3.51 -35.44 0.14
N LEU A 14 3.72 -35.09 1.41
CA LEU A 14 2.75 -34.35 2.22
C LEU A 14 3.22 -32.90 2.38
N PRO A 15 2.56 -31.93 1.74
CA PRO A 15 2.86 -30.51 1.92
C PRO A 15 2.47 -30.01 3.30
N LEU A 16 3.41 -29.40 4.02
CA LEU A 16 3.19 -28.77 5.32
C LEU A 16 3.14 -27.25 5.20
N ARG A 17 2.17 -26.60 5.83
CA ARG A 17 1.90 -25.17 5.68
C ARG A 17 2.96 -24.27 6.34
N ASP A 18 3.25 -24.52 7.60
CA ASP A 18 4.04 -23.66 8.49
C ASP A 18 5.03 -24.40 9.39
N VAL A 19 5.21 -25.69 9.13
CA VAL A 19 6.05 -26.57 9.95
C VAL A 19 7.13 -27.22 9.09
N VAL A 20 8.37 -27.21 9.60
CA VAL A 20 9.48 -28.02 9.09
C VAL A 20 9.71 -29.14 10.10
N VAL A 21 9.73 -30.38 9.64
CA VAL A 21 9.96 -31.55 10.47
C VAL A 21 11.40 -32.03 10.28
N TYR A 22 12.12 -32.17 11.37
CA TYR A 22 13.49 -32.67 11.34
C TYR A 22 13.55 -34.18 11.63
N PRO A 23 14.63 -34.87 11.27
CA PRO A 23 14.87 -36.24 11.70
C PRO A 23 14.73 -36.41 13.21
N HIS A 24 14.22 -37.57 13.64
CA HIS A 24 13.93 -37.92 15.02
C HIS A 24 12.88 -37.09 15.75
N MET A 25 12.20 -36.18 15.03
CA MET A 25 11.13 -35.39 15.60
C MET A 25 9.80 -36.14 15.49
N VAL A 26 9.08 -36.25 16.60
CA VAL A 26 7.74 -36.83 16.66
C VAL A 26 6.73 -35.69 16.79
N ILE A 27 5.85 -35.56 15.82
CA ILE A 27 4.90 -34.44 15.78
C ILE A 27 3.50 -34.88 15.34
N PRO A 28 2.43 -34.40 15.99
CA PRO A 28 1.07 -34.58 15.51
C PRO A 28 0.76 -33.50 14.44
N LEU A 29 0.28 -33.95 13.28
CA LEU A 29 -0.15 -33.07 12.18
C LEU A 29 -1.66 -33.21 12.00
N PHE A 30 -2.32 -32.09 11.65
CA PHE A 30 -3.72 -32.05 11.30
C PHE A 30 -3.85 -31.79 9.80
N VAL A 31 -4.44 -32.74 9.08
CA VAL A 31 -4.52 -32.75 7.62
C VAL A 31 -5.99 -32.69 7.20
N GLY A 32 -6.36 -31.62 6.51
CA GLY A 32 -7.74 -31.40 6.06
C GLY A 32 -7.90 -31.32 4.53
N ARG A 33 -6.79 -31.21 3.77
CA ARG A 33 -6.84 -31.13 2.31
C ARG A 33 -7.05 -32.51 1.71
N GLU A 34 -7.94 -32.62 0.73
CA GLU A 34 -8.32 -33.89 0.09
C GLU A 34 -7.10 -34.61 -0.54
N LYS A 35 -6.27 -33.90 -1.32
CA LYS A 35 -5.03 -34.46 -1.88
C LYS A 35 -4.05 -34.94 -0.82
N SER A 36 -3.98 -34.27 0.31
CA SER A 36 -3.10 -34.65 1.43
C SER A 36 -3.64 -35.86 2.21
N ILE A 37 -4.96 -36.02 2.29
CA ILE A 37 -5.59 -37.19 2.91
C ILE A 37 -5.35 -38.41 2.02
N GLN A 38 -5.52 -38.29 0.70
CA GLN A 38 -5.23 -39.36 -0.27
C GLN A 38 -3.74 -39.76 -0.22
N CYS A 39 -2.84 -38.79 -0.08
CA CYS A 39 -1.42 -39.05 0.12
C CYS A 39 -1.14 -39.91 1.37
N LEU A 40 -1.79 -39.59 2.50
CA LEU A 40 -1.64 -40.38 3.73
C LEU A 40 -2.24 -41.79 3.62
N GLU A 41 -3.36 -41.95 2.93
CA GLU A 41 -3.97 -43.27 2.68
C GLU A 41 -3.04 -44.12 1.81
N ALA A 42 -2.51 -43.57 0.71
CA ALA A 42 -1.53 -44.24 -0.13
C ALA A 42 -0.24 -44.59 0.60
N ALA A 43 0.22 -43.71 1.52
CA ALA A 43 1.40 -44.01 2.37
C ALA A 43 1.11 -45.13 3.37
N MET A 44 -0.09 -45.25 3.93
CA MET A 44 -0.48 -46.32 4.85
C MET A 44 -0.51 -47.70 4.19
N ASP A 45 -0.86 -47.73 2.89
CA ASP A 45 -0.86 -48.98 2.10
C ASP A 45 0.56 -49.37 1.64
N ASN A 46 1.52 -48.41 1.68
CA ASN A 46 2.88 -48.57 1.15
C ASN A 46 3.92 -48.20 2.22
N ASN A 47 4.46 -49.18 2.96
CA ASN A 47 5.54 -49.04 3.96
C ASN A 47 5.34 -47.97 5.07
N LYS A 48 4.21 -47.28 5.13
CA LYS A 48 3.92 -46.20 6.10
C LYS A 48 4.91 -45.02 6.05
N GLN A 49 5.59 -44.83 4.94
CA GLN A 49 6.53 -43.74 4.73
C GLN A 49 5.92 -42.63 3.92
N VAL A 50 6.22 -41.38 4.30
CA VAL A 50 5.75 -40.17 3.63
C VAL A 50 6.86 -39.12 3.66
N LEU A 51 7.05 -38.38 2.59
CA LEU A 51 7.99 -37.26 2.51
C LEU A 51 7.28 -35.98 2.95
N LEU A 52 7.70 -35.40 4.06
CA LEU A 52 7.19 -34.16 4.60
C LEU A 52 7.97 -32.98 4.02
N VAL A 53 7.28 -32.08 3.33
CA VAL A 53 7.88 -30.93 2.65
C VAL A 53 7.16 -29.66 3.05
N ALA A 54 7.89 -28.64 3.48
CA ALA A 54 7.30 -27.35 3.81
C ALA A 54 6.93 -26.54 2.57
N GLN A 55 5.91 -25.72 2.69
CA GLN A 55 5.54 -24.72 1.68
C GLN A 55 6.42 -23.46 1.81
N LYS A 56 6.76 -22.80 0.70
CA LYS A 56 7.51 -21.55 0.70
C LYS A 56 6.72 -20.39 1.32
N GLN A 57 5.38 -20.43 1.18
CA GLN A 57 4.48 -19.44 1.75
C GLN A 57 3.32 -20.13 2.48
N ALA A 58 3.15 -19.82 3.76
CA ALA A 58 2.12 -20.42 4.60
C ALA A 58 0.68 -20.05 4.19
N GLU A 59 0.51 -18.96 3.44
CA GLU A 59 -0.78 -18.39 3.05
C GLU A 59 -1.44 -19.12 1.86
N THR A 60 -0.69 -19.94 1.13
CA THR A 60 -1.18 -20.66 -0.05
C THR A 60 -2.04 -21.85 0.36
N ASP A 61 -3.35 -21.80 0.10
CA ASP A 61 -4.28 -22.89 0.46
C ASP A 61 -4.12 -24.12 -0.42
N GLU A 62 -3.93 -23.96 -1.73
CA GLU A 62 -3.66 -25.04 -2.69
C GLU A 62 -2.27 -24.88 -3.30
N PRO A 63 -1.23 -25.47 -2.69
CA PRO A 63 0.13 -25.32 -3.19
C PRO A 63 0.31 -26.10 -4.51
N LYS A 64 1.06 -25.48 -5.42
CA LYS A 64 1.60 -26.10 -6.60
C LYS A 64 3.00 -26.63 -6.31
N ILE A 65 3.57 -27.40 -7.23
CA ILE A 65 4.93 -27.94 -7.10
C ILE A 65 5.97 -26.83 -6.87
N GLU A 66 5.79 -25.68 -7.51
CA GLU A 66 6.68 -24.52 -7.42
C GLU A 66 6.66 -23.85 -6.02
N ASP A 67 5.58 -24.06 -5.27
CA ASP A 67 5.39 -23.50 -3.94
C ASP A 67 6.01 -24.38 -2.82
N LEU A 68 6.57 -25.53 -3.17
CA LEU A 68 7.21 -26.46 -2.24
C LEU A 68 8.74 -26.29 -2.26
N PHE A 69 9.36 -26.61 -1.12
CA PHE A 69 10.81 -26.72 -1.05
C PHE A 69 11.31 -28.04 -1.66
N GLU A 70 12.56 -28.08 -2.07
CA GLU A 70 13.16 -29.27 -2.72
C GLU A 70 13.70 -30.30 -1.70
N VAL A 71 13.94 -29.89 -0.46
CA VAL A 71 14.43 -30.75 0.60
C VAL A 71 13.35 -30.93 1.66
N GLY A 72 13.10 -32.19 2.00
CA GLY A 72 12.15 -32.57 3.01
C GLY A 72 12.69 -33.67 3.93
N THR A 73 11.83 -34.17 4.79
CA THR A 73 12.13 -35.27 5.71
C THR A 73 11.26 -36.47 5.42
N VAL A 74 11.85 -37.59 5.12
CA VAL A 74 11.14 -38.89 5.08
C VAL A 74 10.71 -39.23 6.49
N ALA A 75 9.43 -39.45 6.69
CA ALA A 75 8.85 -39.74 7.99
C ALA A 75 8.04 -41.01 7.96
N THR A 76 7.99 -41.72 9.11
CA THR A 76 7.14 -42.87 9.31
C THR A 76 5.86 -42.49 10.02
N ILE A 77 4.72 -42.94 9.53
CA ILE A 77 3.42 -42.75 10.15
C ILE A 77 3.28 -43.73 11.33
N LEU A 78 3.26 -43.18 12.55
CA LEU A 78 3.10 -43.93 13.78
C LEU A 78 1.62 -44.24 14.08
N GLN A 79 0.76 -43.22 13.89
CA GLN A 79 -0.69 -43.31 14.15
C GLN A 79 -1.46 -42.42 13.25
N LEU A 80 -2.62 -42.86 12.74
CA LEU A 80 -3.55 -42.11 11.96
C LEU A 80 -4.95 -42.21 12.55
N LEU A 81 -5.59 -41.08 12.81
CA LEU A 81 -6.92 -40.98 13.40
C LEU A 81 -7.80 -40.06 12.55
N LYS A 82 -8.90 -40.60 11.98
CA LYS A 82 -9.91 -39.78 11.26
C LYS A 82 -10.83 -39.14 12.29
N LEU A 83 -10.99 -37.80 12.20
CA LEU A 83 -11.86 -37.03 13.08
C LEU A 83 -13.28 -36.87 12.46
N PRO A 84 -14.31 -36.60 13.27
CA PRO A 84 -15.69 -36.47 12.79
C PRO A 84 -15.93 -35.31 11.81
N ASP A 85 -15.07 -34.30 11.81
CA ASP A 85 -15.12 -33.13 10.92
C ASP A 85 -14.49 -33.38 9.54
N GLY A 86 -14.04 -34.61 9.28
CA GLY A 86 -13.37 -34.98 8.03
C GLY A 86 -11.87 -34.71 8.01
N THR A 87 -11.29 -34.10 9.04
CA THR A 87 -9.84 -33.93 9.16
C THR A 87 -9.17 -35.20 9.64
N VAL A 88 -7.91 -35.40 9.28
CA VAL A 88 -7.09 -36.53 9.71
C VAL A 88 -6.00 -36.03 10.65
N LYS A 89 -5.97 -36.55 11.87
CA LYS A 89 -4.84 -36.36 12.79
C LYS A 89 -3.86 -37.48 12.57
N VAL A 90 -2.63 -37.16 12.19
CA VAL A 90 -1.57 -38.12 11.95
C VAL A 90 -0.38 -37.81 12.87
N LEU A 91 0.15 -38.86 13.55
CA LEU A 91 1.40 -38.75 14.29
C LEU A 91 2.51 -39.32 13.42
N VAL A 92 3.51 -38.49 13.16
CA VAL A 92 4.65 -38.85 12.29
C VAL A 92 5.96 -38.74 13.05
N GLU A 93 6.92 -39.59 12.69
CA GLU A 93 8.29 -39.53 13.18
C GLU A 93 9.22 -39.31 11.98
N GLY A 94 9.97 -38.20 11.97
CA GLY A 94 11.00 -37.93 10.98
C GLY A 94 12.14 -38.95 11.05
N GLN A 95 12.55 -39.49 9.90
CA GLN A 95 13.64 -40.47 9.83
C GLN A 95 14.89 -39.87 9.23
N GLN A 96 14.89 -39.51 7.96
CA GLN A 96 16.05 -39.03 7.23
C GLN A 96 15.68 -37.87 6.30
N ARG A 97 16.67 -37.02 6.03
CA ARG A 97 16.57 -35.96 5.02
C ARG A 97 16.56 -36.57 3.63
N ALA A 98 15.75 -36.01 2.75
CA ALA A 98 15.73 -36.39 1.34
C ALA A 98 15.59 -35.16 0.45
N LYS A 99 16.30 -35.17 -0.65
CA LYS A 99 16.18 -34.17 -1.71
C LYS A 99 15.29 -34.72 -2.83
N ILE A 100 14.40 -33.91 -3.31
CA ILE A 100 13.49 -34.25 -4.42
C ILE A 100 14.25 -34.04 -5.71
N ASP A 101 14.36 -35.10 -6.52
CA ASP A 101 14.92 -35.03 -7.88
C ASP A 101 13.83 -34.61 -8.89
N ARG A 102 12.62 -35.18 -8.74
CA ARG A 102 11.50 -34.93 -9.63
C ARG A 102 10.17 -35.17 -8.92
N PHE A 103 9.22 -34.25 -9.07
CA PHE A 103 7.83 -34.47 -8.70
C PHE A 103 7.09 -35.28 -9.73
N ILE A 104 6.20 -36.15 -9.27
CA ILE A 104 5.29 -36.97 -10.08
C ILE A 104 3.86 -36.54 -9.72
N GLU A 105 3.14 -35.97 -10.66
CA GLU A 105 1.75 -35.53 -10.44
C GLU A 105 0.82 -36.72 -10.66
N ARG A 106 0.11 -37.12 -9.60
CA ARG A 106 -0.96 -38.14 -9.59
C ARG A 106 -2.20 -37.48 -8.97
N GLU A 107 -3.12 -38.28 -8.45
CA GLU A 107 -4.25 -37.75 -7.64
C GLU A 107 -3.76 -37.03 -6.37
N PHE A 108 -2.52 -37.31 -5.92
CA PHE A 108 -1.79 -36.68 -4.83
C PHE A 108 -0.34 -36.43 -5.25
N PHE A 109 0.39 -35.63 -4.50
CA PHE A 109 1.79 -35.36 -4.76
C PHE A 109 2.66 -36.59 -4.44
N SER A 110 3.45 -37.01 -5.41
CA SER A 110 4.52 -38.03 -5.26
C SER A 110 5.83 -37.44 -5.77
N ALA A 111 6.95 -37.97 -5.31
CA ALA A 111 8.24 -37.56 -5.80
C ALA A 111 9.25 -38.72 -5.86
N GLU A 112 10.14 -38.66 -6.84
CA GLU A 112 11.42 -39.37 -6.78
C GLU A 112 12.38 -38.56 -5.93
N ALA A 113 12.85 -39.14 -4.83
CA ALA A 113 13.71 -38.48 -3.88
C ALA A 113 14.96 -39.31 -3.59
N GLN A 114 16.04 -38.64 -3.23
CA GLN A 114 17.32 -39.21 -2.88
C GLN A 114 17.63 -38.88 -1.43
N TYR A 115 18.02 -39.90 -0.67
CA TYR A 115 18.46 -39.68 0.71
C TYR A 115 19.73 -38.84 0.77
N LEU A 116 19.75 -37.84 1.64
CA LEU A 116 20.92 -37.03 1.93
C LEU A 116 21.71 -37.71 3.08
N VAL A 117 22.91 -38.19 2.73
CA VAL A 117 23.80 -38.81 3.71
C VAL A 117 24.56 -37.71 4.44
N THR A 118 24.41 -37.64 5.74
CA THR A 118 25.16 -36.72 6.59
C THR A 118 26.58 -37.20 6.78
N PRO A 119 27.62 -36.41 6.45
CA PRO A 119 29.01 -36.78 6.69
C PRO A 119 29.28 -36.96 8.20
N GLU A 120 30.03 -37.98 8.59
CA GLU A 120 30.50 -38.12 9.97
C GLU A 120 31.59 -37.07 10.23
N LEU A 121 31.49 -36.40 11.38
CA LEU A 121 32.49 -35.43 11.83
C LEU A 121 33.67 -36.18 12.50
N ASP A 122 34.86 -35.58 12.49
CA ASP A 122 36.00 -36.07 13.29
C ASP A 122 35.66 -35.91 14.79
N ASP A 123 35.91 -36.95 15.56
CA ASP A 123 35.51 -37.05 17.01
C ASP A 123 35.93 -35.83 17.85
N LYS A 124 37.06 -35.18 17.51
CA LYS A 124 37.55 -34.01 18.24
C LYS A 124 36.82 -32.71 17.85
N GLU A 125 36.50 -32.52 16.59
CA GLU A 125 35.72 -31.37 16.11
C GLU A 125 34.30 -31.48 16.62
N GLN A 126 33.70 -32.67 16.57
CA GLN A 126 32.37 -32.95 17.08
C GLN A 126 32.23 -32.55 18.57
N GLU A 127 33.15 -32.98 19.44
CA GLU A 127 33.09 -32.67 20.86
C GLU A 127 33.12 -31.15 21.15
N VAL A 128 33.96 -30.41 20.43
CA VAL A 128 34.11 -28.96 20.63
C VAL A 128 32.84 -28.20 20.19
N VAL A 129 32.32 -28.52 18.99
CA VAL A 129 31.17 -27.81 18.41
C VAL A 129 29.88 -28.14 19.19
N VAL A 130 29.70 -29.41 19.56
CA VAL A 130 28.57 -29.87 20.40
C VAL A 130 28.56 -29.16 21.74
N ARG A 131 29.69 -29.12 22.43
CA ARG A 131 29.84 -28.48 23.75
C ARG A 131 29.56 -26.97 23.66
N SER A 132 30.02 -26.32 22.60
CA SER A 132 29.78 -24.89 22.35
C SER A 132 28.29 -24.62 22.11
N ALA A 133 27.63 -25.41 21.27
CA ALA A 133 26.21 -25.28 20.97
C ALA A 133 25.34 -25.51 22.23
N ILE A 134 25.65 -26.52 23.07
CA ILE A 134 24.91 -26.76 24.31
C ILE A 134 25.06 -25.58 25.28
N ASN A 135 26.28 -25.04 25.45
CA ASN A 135 26.53 -23.92 26.35
C ASN A 135 25.78 -22.68 25.90
N GLN A 136 25.73 -22.41 24.59
CA GLN A 136 25.04 -21.26 24.05
C GLN A 136 23.51 -21.41 24.15
N PHE A 137 23.01 -22.63 23.96
CA PHE A 137 21.60 -22.96 24.14
C PHE A 137 21.15 -22.85 25.60
N ASP A 138 21.99 -23.24 26.58
CA ASP A 138 21.77 -23.01 28.02
C ASP A 138 21.64 -21.50 28.31
N GLY A 139 22.52 -20.68 27.71
CA GLY A 139 22.45 -19.23 27.79
C GLY A 139 21.14 -18.67 27.24
N PHE A 140 20.67 -19.21 26.12
CA PHE A 140 19.41 -18.84 25.49
C PHE A 140 18.18 -19.21 26.33
N ILE A 141 18.12 -20.45 26.87
CA ILE A 141 17.02 -20.91 27.75
C ILE A 141 16.91 -20.05 29.01
N LYS A 142 18.04 -19.69 29.65
CA LYS A 142 18.04 -18.84 30.85
C LYS A 142 17.40 -17.46 30.59
N LEU A 143 17.45 -16.96 29.39
CA LEU A 143 16.84 -15.71 29.01
C LEU A 143 15.42 -15.88 28.48
N ASN A 144 15.12 -16.98 27.81
CA ASN A 144 13.82 -17.26 27.21
C ASN A 144 12.96 -18.18 28.10
N LYS A 145 12.11 -17.56 28.92
CA LYS A 145 11.23 -18.28 29.86
C LYS A 145 10.13 -19.12 29.20
N LYS A 146 9.99 -19.11 27.86
CA LYS A 146 8.97 -19.90 27.15
C LYS A 146 9.39 -21.33 26.91
N ILE A 147 10.69 -21.64 27.01
CA ILE A 147 11.22 -22.99 26.80
C ILE A 147 11.41 -23.65 28.17
N PRO A 148 10.83 -24.86 28.41
CA PRO A 148 11.02 -25.58 29.67
C PRO A 148 12.47 -25.95 29.90
N PRO A 149 13.01 -25.82 31.13
CA PRO A 149 14.40 -26.18 31.43
C PRO A 149 14.72 -27.69 31.22
N GLU A 150 13.68 -28.54 31.19
CA GLU A 150 13.79 -29.97 30.96
C GLU A 150 14.36 -30.31 29.57
N VAL A 151 14.20 -29.42 28.60
CA VAL A 151 14.75 -29.55 27.25
C VAL A 151 16.28 -29.64 27.30
N LEU A 152 16.95 -28.89 28.20
CA LEU A 152 18.39 -28.94 28.35
C LEU A 152 18.86 -30.29 28.86
N THR A 153 18.09 -30.91 29.78
CA THR A 153 18.39 -32.23 30.29
C THR A 153 18.31 -33.32 29.21
N SER A 154 17.33 -33.18 28.31
CA SER A 154 17.17 -34.06 27.15
C SER A 154 18.30 -33.89 26.12
N LEU A 155 18.81 -32.68 25.92
CA LEU A 155 19.93 -32.41 25.02
C LEU A 155 21.27 -32.95 25.52
N ASN A 156 21.51 -32.87 26.83
CA ASN A 156 22.74 -33.42 27.45
C ASN A 156 22.86 -34.96 27.35
N GLY A 157 21.78 -35.65 27.01
CA GLY A 157 21.76 -37.08 26.75
C GLY A 157 21.89 -37.47 25.28
N ILE A 158 22.16 -36.55 24.39
CA ILE A 158 22.29 -36.82 22.95
C ILE A 158 23.79 -36.78 22.57
N ASP A 159 24.34 -37.95 22.25
CA ASP A 159 25.74 -38.06 21.85
C ASP A 159 25.96 -37.74 20.36
N GLU A 160 24.93 -37.85 19.53
CA GLU A 160 24.98 -37.63 18.09
C GLU A 160 24.80 -36.18 17.72
N ALA A 161 25.82 -35.52 17.13
CA ALA A 161 25.80 -34.11 16.80
C ALA A 161 24.69 -33.71 15.81
N ALA A 162 24.37 -34.57 14.85
CA ALA A 162 23.30 -34.32 13.88
C ALA A 162 21.92 -34.24 14.58
N ARG A 163 21.67 -35.20 15.49
CA ARG A 163 20.42 -35.24 16.27
C ARG A 163 20.34 -34.08 17.27
N LEU A 164 21.45 -33.67 17.84
CA LEU A 164 21.52 -32.49 18.71
C LEU A 164 21.14 -31.22 17.94
N ALA A 165 21.73 -31.00 16.77
CA ALA A 165 21.42 -29.84 15.92
C ALA A 165 19.93 -29.80 15.58
N ASP A 166 19.34 -30.92 15.19
CA ASP A 166 17.92 -31.00 14.81
C ASP A 166 17.00 -30.76 16.02
N THR A 167 17.38 -31.24 17.21
CA THR A 167 16.62 -30.98 18.42
C THR A 167 16.68 -29.52 18.85
N ILE A 168 17.85 -28.89 18.77
CA ILE A 168 18.00 -27.44 19.02
C ILE A 168 17.11 -26.67 18.06
N ALA A 169 17.16 -26.96 16.75
CA ALA A 169 16.37 -26.28 15.72
C ALA A 169 14.85 -26.39 15.97
N ALA A 170 14.40 -27.55 16.45
CA ALA A 170 12.99 -27.77 16.77
C ALA A 170 12.48 -26.86 17.90
N HIS A 171 13.34 -26.53 18.87
CA HIS A 171 12.98 -25.71 20.03
C HIS A 171 13.27 -24.20 19.87
N MET A 172 13.97 -23.80 18.79
CA MET A 172 14.23 -22.40 18.52
C MET A 172 13.04 -21.71 17.82
N PRO A 173 12.75 -20.45 18.15
CA PRO A 173 11.68 -19.66 17.53
C PRO A 173 12.10 -19.10 16.15
N LEU A 174 12.65 -19.95 15.29
CA LEU A 174 13.09 -19.60 13.94
C LEU A 174 11.91 -19.40 13.00
N LYS A 175 12.07 -18.50 12.02
CA LYS A 175 11.11 -18.34 10.91
C LYS A 175 11.15 -19.57 10.01
N LEU A 176 10.07 -19.80 9.26
CA LEU A 176 9.93 -20.96 8.37
C LEU A 176 11.13 -21.14 7.42
N ILE A 177 11.56 -20.04 6.78
CA ILE A 177 12.71 -20.05 5.86
C ILE A 177 14.02 -20.44 6.57
N GLU A 178 14.21 -19.97 7.79
CA GLU A 178 15.40 -20.30 8.60
C GLU A 178 15.37 -21.76 9.06
N LYS A 179 14.21 -22.27 9.46
CA LYS A 179 13.99 -23.68 9.76
C LYS A 179 14.29 -24.58 8.56
N GLN A 180 13.80 -24.17 7.39
CA GLN A 180 14.05 -24.90 6.15
C GLN A 180 15.55 -24.89 5.80
N LYS A 181 16.22 -23.75 5.96
CA LYS A 181 17.67 -23.66 5.74
C LYS A 181 18.45 -24.62 6.63
N VAL A 182 18.08 -24.78 7.91
CA VAL A 182 18.68 -25.78 8.80
C VAL A 182 18.47 -27.21 8.30
N LEU A 183 17.29 -27.49 7.69
CA LEU A 183 17.02 -28.80 7.10
C LEU A 183 17.88 -29.07 5.86
N GLU A 184 18.15 -28.04 5.05
CA GLU A 184 18.92 -28.10 3.81
C GLU A 184 20.42 -28.24 4.02
N ILE A 185 20.96 -27.75 5.15
CA ILE A 185 22.39 -27.88 5.48
C ILE A 185 22.69 -29.34 5.87
N VAL A 186 23.42 -30.03 5.02
CA VAL A 186 23.76 -31.43 5.18
C VAL A 186 24.93 -31.59 6.14
N ASP A 187 25.92 -30.70 6.08
CA ASP A 187 27.07 -30.70 6.97
C ASP A 187 26.67 -30.34 8.40
N VAL A 188 27.04 -31.17 9.38
CA VAL A 188 26.60 -30.99 10.76
C VAL A 188 27.31 -29.83 11.44
N SER A 189 28.58 -29.58 11.10
CA SER A 189 29.35 -28.45 11.64
C SER A 189 28.75 -27.12 11.20
N GLU A 190 28.54 -27.00 9.89
CA GLU A 190 27.91 -25.79 9.31
C GLU A 190 26.49 -25.56 9.85
N ARG A 191 25.74 -26.65 10.09
CA ARG A 191 24.41 -26.58 10.69
C ARG A 191 24.43 -26.05 12.11
N LEU A 192 25.35 -26.59 12.96
CA LEU A 192 25.52 -26.11 14.32
C LEU A 192 26.06 -24.70 14.40
N GLU A 193 26.96 -24.28 13.51
CA GLU A 193 27.44 -22.91 13.42
C GLU A 193 26.32 -21.97 13.04
N PHE A 194 25.49 -22.34 12.06
CA PHE A 194 24.31 -21.54 11.70
C PHE A 194 23.34 -21.38 12.87
N LEU A 195 23.05 -22.45 13.60
CA LEU A 195 22.19 -22.40 14.80
C LEU A 195 22.80 -21.56 15.91
N MET A 196 24.12 -21.63 16.12
CA MET A 196 24.81 -20.78 17.08
C MET A 196 24.70 -19.30 16.73
N GLY A 197 24.84 -18.94 15.45
CA GLY A 197 24.65 -17.57 14.99
C GLY A 197 23.22 -17.06 15.23
N GLN A 198 22.21 -17.92 15.00
CA GLN A 198 20.81 -17.57 15.28
C GLN A 198 20.54 -17.43 16.78
N MET A 199 21.12 -18.31 17.61
CA MET A 199 21.00 -18.20 19.06
C MET A 199 21.64 -16.93 19.60
N GLU A 200 22.79 -16.53 19.11
CA GLU A 200 23.45 -15.27 19.49
C GLU A 200 22.60 -14.06 19.20
N ALA A 201 22.03 -13.99 17.99
CA ALA A 201 21.13 -12.91 17.59
C ALA A 201 19.89 -12.83 18.50
N GLU A 202 19.28 -13.96 18.84
CA GLU A 202 18.11 -14.02 19.73
C GLU A 202 18.50 -13.67 21.19
N ILE A 203 19.65 -14.09 21.68
CA ILE A 203 20.18 -13.73 23.02
C ILE A 203 20.35 -12.23 23.12
N ASP A 204 20.93 -11.59 22.11
CA ASP A 204 21.11 -10.12 22.08
C ASP A 204 19.77 -9.41 22.12
N LEU A 205 18.80 -9.88 21.35
CA LEU A 205 17.45 -9.31 21.30
C LEU A 205 16.75 -9.42 22.66
N LEU A 206 16.81 -10.56 23.31
CA LEU A 206 16.27 -10.80 24.64
C LEU A 206 16.96 -9.96 25.72
N GLN A 207 18.27 -9.74 25.61
CA GLN A 207 19.01 -8.86 26.52
C GLN A 207 18.58 -7.40 26.38
N VAL A 208 18.38 -6.92 25.14
CA VAL A 208 17.86 -5.57 24.88
C VAL A 208 16.46 -5.43 25.45
N GLU A 209 15.57 -6.40 25.22
CA GLU A 209 14.21 -6.39 25.77
C GLU A 209 14.24 -6.35 27.32
N LYS A 210 15.07 -7.16 27.98
CA LYS A 210 15.25 -7.17 29.42
C LYS A 210 15.74 -5.79 29.94
N ARG A 211 16.65 -5.16 29.19
CA ARG A 211 17.18 -3.83 29.54
C ARG A 211 16.10 -2.74 29.42
N ILE A 212 15.29 -2.82 28.37
CA ILE A 212 14.14 -1.90 28.16
C ILE A 212 13.11 -2.09 29.28
N ARG A 213 12.70 -3.33 29.55
CA ARG A 213 11.78 -3.63 30.67
C ARG A 213 12.32 -3.16 32.02
N GLY A 214 13.62 -3.32 32.25
CA GLY A 214 14.30 -2.85 33.47
C GLY A 214 14.28 -1.32 33.60
N ARG A 215 14.46 -0.59 32.48
CA ARG A 215 14.35 0.88 32.46
C ARG A 215 12.90 1.33 32.74
N VAL A 216 11.94 0.71 32.07
CA VAL A 216 10.50 1.02 32.27
C VAL A 216 10.10 0.76 33.72
N LYS A 217 10.54 -0.36 34.31
CA LYS A 217 10.27 -0.69 35.72
C LYS A 217 10.89 0.34 36.66
N LYS A 218 12.17 0.72 36.46
CA LYS A 218 12.83 1.77 37.24
C LYS A 218 12.16 3.13 37.11
N GLN A 219 11.70 3.45 35.90
CA GLN A 219 10.97 4.70 35.67
C GLN A 219 9.63 4.69 36.42
N MET A 220 8.90 3.58 36.40
CA MET A 220 7.64 3.44 37.17
C MET A 220 7.89 3.50 38.67
N GLU A 221 8.90 2.79 39.17
CA GLU A 221 9.27 2.81 40.60
C GLU A 221 9.71 4.23 41.05
N LYS A 222 10.41 4.97 40.20
CA LYS A 222 10.78 6.36 40.45
C LYS A 222 9.55 7.27 40.51
N SER A 223 8.66 7.14 39.54
CA SER A 223 7.41 7.92 39.52
C SER A 223 6.49 7.58 40.68
N GLN A 224 6.39 6.30 41.08
CA GLN A 224 5.64 5.92 42.30
C GLN A 224 6.28 6.48 43.56
N ARG A 225 7.60 6.49 43.69
CA ARG A 225 8.31 7.06 44.83
C ARG A 225 8.17 8.57 44.90
N GLU A 226 8.26 9.26 43.77
CA GLU A 226 8.01 10.71 43.66
C GLU A 226 6.57 11.05 44.06
N TYR A 227 5.59 10.26 43.62
CA TYR A 227 4.18 10.43 44.00
C TYR A 227 4.00 10.18 45.50
N TYR A 228 4.56 9.11 46.06
CA TYR A 228 4.47 8.82 47.50
C TYR A 228 5.11 9.91 48.37
N LEU A 229 6.27 10.41 47.94
CA LEU A 229 6.93 11.54 48.63
C LEU A 229 6.13 12.83 48.52
N ASN A 230 5.48 13.10 47.38
CA ASN A 230 4.59 14.25 47.21
C ASN A 230 3.32 14.11 48.08
N GLU A 231 2.74 12.92 48.22
CA GLU A 231 1.61 12.69 49.11
C GLU A 231 2.00 12.80 50.58
N GLN A 232 3.17 12.27 50.97
CA GLN A 232 3.68 12.50 52.32
C GLN A 232 3.93 13.99 52.59
N MET A 233 4.48 14.71 51.62
CA MET A 233 4.72 16.15 51.72
C MET A 233 3.40 16.91 51.84
N LYS A 234 2.36 16.54 51.09
CA LYS A 234 1.00 17.11 51.23
C LYS A 234 0.36 16.79 52.56
N ALA A 235 0.51 15.55 53.07
CA ALA A 235 0.01 15.18 54.38
C ALA A 235 0.68 15.96 55.54
N ILE A 236 2.01 16.11 55.45
CA ILE A 236 2.81 16.89 56.39
C ILE A 236 2.47 18.39 56.29
N GLN A 237 2.28 18.92 55.09
CA GLN A 237 1.84 20.31 54.90
C GLN A 237 0.42 20.57 55.46
N LYS A 238 -0.46 19.57 55.35
CA LYS A 238 -1.82 19.63 55.91
C LYS A 238 -1.79 19.58 57.47
N GLU A 239 -0.87 18.80 58.06
CA GLU A 239 -0.68 18.76 59.51
C GLU A 239 0.01 20.02 60.06
N LEU A 240 0.86 20.69 59.23
CA LEU A 240 1.52 21.95 59.59
C LEU A 240 0.64 23.19 59.38
N GLY A 241 -0.60 23.04 58.89
CA GLY A 241 -1.55 24.16 58.76
C GLY A 241 -1.23 25.14 57.60
N GLU A 242 -0.34 24.77 56.68
CA GLU A 242 0.08 25.66 55.59
C GLU A 242 -0.78 25.53 54.31
N MET A 243 -1.85 24.71 54.30
CA MET A 243 -2.71 24.49 53.13
C MET A 243 -4.21 24.53 53.46
N ASP A 244 -4.70 25.69 53.89
CA ASP A 244 -6.16 25.92 53.93
C ASP A 244 -6.72 26.43 52.57
N ASP A 245 -5.90 26.70 51.55
CA ASP A 245 -6.33 27.31 50.28
C ASP A 245 -6.07 26.46 49.00
N ALA A 246 -5.62 25.22 49.09
CA ALA A 246 -5.55 24.36 47.91
C ALA A 246 -6.88 23.62 47.70
N PRO A 247 -7.62 23.90 46.63
CA PRO A 247 -8.89 23.22 46.36
C PRO A 247 -8.68 21.72 46.26
N ASP A 248 -9.53 20.95 46.99
CA ASP A 248 -9.55 19.48 46.96
C ASP A 248 -9.61 18.98 45.51
N GLU A 249 -8.73 18.03 45.12
CA GLU A 249 -8.70 17.46 43.78
C GLU A 249 -10.11 17.07 43.29
N PHE A 250 -10.93 16.57 44.17
CA PHE A 250 -12.32 16.21 43.89
C PHE A 250 -13.21 17.41 43.59
N GLU A 251 -12.99 18.55 44.26
CA GLU A 251 -13.70 19.79 43.96
C GLU A 251 -13.28 20.37 42.61
N ILE A 252 -11.99 20.28 42.29
CA ILE A 252 -11.46 20.67 40.97
C ILE A 252 -12.08 19.82 39.85
N LEU A 253 -12.12 18.49 40.04
CA LEU A 253 -12.73 17.58 39.05
C LEU A 253 -14.22 17.83 38.93
N LYS A 254 -14.94 18.05 40.05
CA LYS A 254 -16.37 18.36 40.06
C LYS A 254 -16.65 19.66 39.29
N LYS A 255 -15.86 20.71 39.56
CA LYS A 255 -15.97 21.97 38.83
C LYS A 255 -15.74 21.81 37.34
N LYS A 256 -14.72 21.02 36.93
CA LYS A 256 -14.47 20.71 35.52
C LYS A 256 -15.62 19.95 34.88
N ILE A 257 -16.27 19.02 35.61
CA ILE A 257 -17.47 18.31 35.16
C ILE A 257 -18.61 19.29 34.90
N ASP A 258 -18.86 20.20 35.83
CA ASP A 258 -19.92 21.22 35.73
C ASP A 258 -19.64 22.18 34.55
N ASP A 259 -18.41 22.62 34.38
CA ASP A 259 -17.98 23.54 33.33
C ASP A 259 -18.01 22.90 31.93
N SER A 260 -17.90 21.57 31.81
CA SER A 260 -17.85 20.83 30.55
C SER A 260 -19.18 20.82 29.78
N LYS A 261 -20.31 21.11 30.47
CA LYS A 261 -21.68 21.11 29.91
C LYS A 261 -22.04 19.80 29.19
N MET A 262 -21.68 18.69 29.81
CA MET A 262 -22.01 17.34 29.30
C MET A 262 -23.53 17.13 29.26
N PRO A 263 -24.03 16.27 28.34
CA PRO A 263 -25.39 15.74 28.38
C PRO A 263 -25.68 15.07 29.73
N GLN A 264 -26.95 15.00 30.10
CA GLN A 264 -27.35 14.50 31.42
C GLN A 264 -26.88 13.06 31.69
N GLU A 265 -26.90 12.22 30.68
CA GLU A 265 -26.43 10.84 30.77
C GLU A 265 -24.92 10.75 31.03
N ALA A 266 -24.11 11.45 30.23
CA ALA A 266 -22.65 11.50 30.39
C ALA A 266 -22.27 12.11 31.75
N ARG A 267 -22.97 13.15 32.18
CA ARG A 267 -22.76 13.78 33.47
C ARG A 267 -23.04 12.81 34.63
N LYS A 268 -24.19 12.14 34.61
CA LYS A 268 -24.57 11.16 35.63
C LYS A 268 -23.54 10.05 35.77
N LYS A 269 -23.09 9.53 34.63
CA LYS A 269 -22.07 8.49 34.61
C LYS A 269 -20.73 8.97 35.17
N THR A 270 -20.29 10.17 34.76
CA THR A 270 -19.03 10.76 35.24
C THR A 270 -19.05 11.06 36.72
N GLU A 271 -20.21 11.57 37.26
CA GLU A 271 -20.41 11.81 38.69
C GLU A 271 -20.38 10.49 39.48
N GLN A 272 -20.96 9.41 38.96
CA GLN A 272 -20.89 8.08 39.57
C GLN A 272 -19.45 7.57 39.66
N GLU A 273 -18.67 7.72 38.58
CA GLU A 273 -17.25 7.34 38.58
C GLU A 273 -16.41 8.23 39.51
N LEU A 274 -16.76 9.52 39.66
CA LEU A 274 -16.11 10.41 40.63
C LEU A 274 -16.41 9.97 42.06
N GLN A 275 -17.66 9.53 42.38
CA GLN A 275 -18.00 8.98 43.68
C GLN A 275 -17.23 7.69 43.97
N LYS A 276 -17.10 6.79 42.99
CA LYS A 276 -16.27 5.58 43.11
C LYS A 276 -14.80 5.95 43.38
N LEU A 277 -14.26 6.94 42.68
CA LEU A 277 -12.88 7.39 42.88
C LEU A 277 -12.65 7.89 44.32
N LYS A 278 -13.63 8.55 44.90
CA LYS A 278 -13.56 9.01 46.32
C LYS A 278 -13.44 7.85 47.32
N MET A 279 -14.02 6.68 47.00
CA MET A 279 -14.00 5.50 47.87
C MET A 279 -12.80 4.59 47.63
N MET A 280 -12.05 4.82 46.53
CA MET A 280 -10.90 4.00 46.18
C MET A 280 -9.60 4.50 46.82
N SER A 281 -8.67 3.56 47.08
CA SER A 281 -7.33 3.97 47.49
C SER A 281 -6.63 4.72 46.32
N PRO A 282 -6.07 5.91 46.58
CA PRO A 282 -5.41 6.72 45.55
C PRO A 282 -4.29 5.99 44.79
N MET A 283 -3.70 4.96 45.39
CA MET A 283 -2.61 4.15 44.87
C MET A 283 -3.07 2.92 44.11
N SER A 284 -4.36 2.66 43.99
CA SER A 284 -4.87 1.49 43.28
C SER A 284 -4.77 1.69 41.74
N ALA A 285 -4.49 0.62 41.02
CA ALA A 285 -4.49 0.62 39.55
C ALA A 285 -5.90 1.02 39.02
N GLU A 286 -6.95 0.63 39.70
CA GLU A 286 -8.32 0.99 39.34
C GLU A 286 -8.59 2.50 39.48
N ALA A 287 -8.08 3.16 40.53
CA ALA A 287 -8.20 4.60 40.71
C ALA A 287 -7.55 5.35 39.52
N THR A 288 -6.42 4.87 39.02
CA THR A 288 -5.75 5.44 37.84
C THR A 288 -6.61 5.30 36.57
N VAL A 289 -7.28 4.17 36.37
CA VAL A 289 -8.19 3.94 35.26
C VAL A 289 -9.40 4.86 35.34
N VAL A 290 -10.02 4.96 36.52
CA VAL A 290 -11.20 5.81 36.72
C VAL A 290 -10.82 7.29 36.57
N ARG A 291 -9.68 7.73 37.07
CA ARG A 291 -9.17 9.10 36.89
C ARG A 291 -8.97 9.41 35.41
N SER A 292 -8.30 8.53 34.69
CA SER A 292 -8.10 8.68 33.24
C SER A 292 -9.44 8.77 32.49
N TYR A 293 -10.43 7.98 32.89
CA TYR A 293 -11.77 8.05 32.32
C TYR A 293 -12.44 9.41 32.55
N ILE A 294 -12.41 9.93 33.79
CA ILE A 294 -12.95 11.24 34.12
C ILE A 294 -12.23 12.33 33.34
N ASP A 295 -10.92 12.27 33.25
CA ASP A 295 -10.11 13.22 32.46
C ASP A 295 -10.52 13.22 30.96
N TRP A 296 -10.75 12.06 30.35
CA TRP A 296 -11.27 12.00 29.01
C TRP A 296 -12.67 12.60 28.91
N MET A 297 -13.59 12.24 29.79
CA MET A 297 -14.96 12.75 29.80
C MET A 297 -15.02 14.28 29.91
N VAL A 298 -14.12 14.87 30.68
CA VAL A 298 -14.04 16.34 30.87
C VAL A 298 -13.42 17.04 29.68
N ASN A 299 -12.40 16.40 29.02
CA ASN A 299 -11.67 17.01 27.94
C ASN A 299 -12.39 16.91 26.58
N VAL A 300 -13.35 15.99 26.42
CA VAL A 300 -14.18 15.89 25.21
C VAL A 300 -15.08 17.14 25.10
N PRO A 301 -15.15 17.79 23.92
CA PRO A 301 -15.92 19.03 23.74
C PRO A 301 -17.41 18.74 23.55
N TRP A 302 -18.19 18.67 24.64
CA TRP A 302 -19.62 18.38 24.60
C TRP A 302 -20.48 19.53 24.05
N ALA A 303 -20.15 20.76 24.37
CA ALA A 303 -20.97 21.93 24.02
C ALA A 303 -20.22 23.06 23.32
N LYS A 304 -18.89 23.14 23.46
CA LYS A 304 -18.08 24.23 22.93
C LYS A 304 -18.04 24.19 21.42
N ARG A 305 -18.45 25.30 20.78
CA ARG A 305 -18.50 25.41 19.30
C ARG A 305 -17.61 26.55 18.78
N SER A 306 -16.99 26.41 17.62
CA SER A 306 -16.41 27.50 16.86
C SER A 306 -17.51 28.30 16.14
N LYS A 307 -17.29 29.59 15.90
CA LYS A 307 -18.21 30.42 15.09
C LYS A 307 -18.07 30.04 13.63
N VAL A 308 -19.12 29.49 13.04
CA VAL A 308 -19.16 29.14 11.62
C VAL A 308 -19.41 30.40 10.79
N LYS A 309 -18.55 30.63 9.81
CA LYS A 309 -18.70 31.69 8.81
C LYS A 309 -19.56 31.16 7.66
N LYS A 310 -20.53 31.96 7.22
CA LYS A 310 -21.48 31.62 6.14
C LYS A 310 -21.29 32.50 4.90
N ASP A 311 -20.20 33.23 4.82
CA ASP A 311 -19.89 34.18 3.75
C ASP A 311 -19.22 33.43 2.59
N LEU A 312 -19.99 33.17 1.51
CA LEU A 312 -19.52 32.41 0.36
C LEU A 312 -18.47 33.18 -0.46
N ALA A 313 -18.56 34.53 -0.55
CA ALA A 313 -17.58 35.32 -1.27
C ALA A 313 -16.20 35.20 -0.62
N LYS A 314 -16.13 35.28 0.72
CA LYS A 314 -14.86 35.04 1.44
C LYS A 314 -14.38 33.60 1.35
N ALA A 315 -15.28 32.64 1.24
CA ALA A 315 -14.92 31.24 1.04
C ALA A 315 -14.26 31.05 -0.34
N GLU A 316 -14.81 31.67 -1.35
CA GLU A 316 -14.24 31.70 -2.71
C GLU A 316 -12.87 32.36 -2.74
N ASP A 317 -12.72 33.51 -2.10
CA ASP A 317 -11.43 34.23 -1.99
C ASP A 317 -10.34 33.35 -1.35
N ILE A 318 -10.68 32.64 -0.25
CA ILE A 318 -9.74 31.74 0.44
C ILE A 318 -9.36 30.57 -0.46
N LEU A 319 -10.32 29.94 -1.12
CA LEU A 319 -10.05 28.82 -2.02
C LEU A 319 -9.18 29.25 -3.21
N ASN A 320 -9.42 30.44 -3.76
CA ASN A 320 -8.62 31.00 -4.85
C ASN A 320 -7.22 31.44 -4.43
N ALA A 321 -7.07 31.95 -3.21
CA ALA A 321 -5.78 32.31 -2.65
C ALA A 321 -4.90 31.09 -2.36
N ASP A 322 -5.50 30.01 -1.83
CA ASP A 322 -4.78 28.80 -1.41
C ASP A 322 -4.51 27.82 -2.55
N HIS A 323 -5.34 27.82 -3.62
CA HIS A 323 -5.30 26.84 -4.71
C HIS A 323 -5.39 27.51 -6.08
N TYR A 324 -4.37 27.29 -6.90
CA TYR A 324 -4.38 27.70 -8.28
C TYR A 324 -5.06 26.64 -9.17
N GLY A 325 -5.87 27.06 -10.14
CA GLY A 325 -6.68 26.15 -10.96
C GLY A 325 -7.78 25.46 -10.15
N LEU A 326 -8.16 24.26 -10.55
CA LEU A 326 -9.20 23.44 -9.92
C LEU A 326 -10.59 24.13 -9.88
N ASP A 327 -10.93 24.93 -10.88
CA ASP A 327 -12.11 25.81 -10.84
C ASP A 327 -13.42 25.02 -10.65
N ARG A 328 -13.61 23.91 -11.37
CA ARG A 328 -14.76 23.00 -11.18
C ARG A 328 -14.82 22.40 -9.76
N VAL A 329 -13.66 22.04 -9.20
CA VAL A 329 -13.60 21.50 -7.84
C VAL A 329 -13.99 22.54 -6.81
N LYS A 330 -13.50 23.77 -6.97
CA LYS A 330 -13.85 24.91 -6.11
C LYS A 330 -15.34 25.26 -6.22
N GLU A 331 -15.89 25.27 -7.42
CA GLU A 331 -17.31 25.52 -7.68
C GLU A 331 -18.17 24.47 -6.95
N ARG A 332 -17.86 23.19 -7.08
CA ARG A 332 -18.57 22.11 -6.36
C ARG A 332 -18.48 22.26 -4.86
N ILE A 333 -17.31 22.63 -4.34
CA ILE A 333 -17.14 22.90 -2.91
C ILE A 333 -18.00 24.10 -2.48
N LEU A 334 -18.04 25.16 -3.27
CA LEU A 334 -18.87 26.35 -2.98
C LEU A 334 -20.36 26.04 -3.05
N GLU A 335 -20.83 25.26 -4.03
CA GLU A 335 -22.20 24.74 -4.10
C GLU A 335 -22.58 23.97 -2.82
N TYR A 336 -21.71 23.05 -2.39
CA TYR A 336 -21.91 22.29 -1.17
C TYR A 336 -22.00 23.20 0.08
N LEU A 337 -21.08 24.17 0.18
CA LEU A 337 -21.09 25.16 1.27
C LEU A 337 -22.32 26.07 1.22
N ALA A 338 -22.82 26.42 0.04
CA ALA A 338 -24.02 27.20 -0.17
C ALA A 338 -25.26 26.48 0.38
N VAL A 339 -25.41 25.20 0.05
CA VAL A 339 -26.49 24.35 0.60
C VAL A 339 -26.40 24.28 2.13
N GLN A 340 -25.20 24.01 2.66
CA GLN A 340 -24.99 23.94 4.09
C GLN A 340 -25.24 25.28 4.83
N SER A 341 -25.01 26.41 4.17
CA SER A 341 -25.28 27.72 4.77
C SER A 341 -26.77 27.97 5.04
N ARG A 342 -27.65 27.34 4.24
CA ARG A 342 -29.10 27.44 4.34
C ARG A 342 -29.74 26.41 5.27
N ILE A 343 -29.12 25.23 5.37
CA ILE A 343 -29.64 24.15 6.21
C ILE A 343 -28.94 24.23 7.57
N ASN A 344 -29.73 24.28 8.67
CA ASN A 344 -29.17 24.39 10.03
C ASN A 344 -28.57 23.06 10.57
N LYS A 345 -28.77 21.94 9.89
CA LYS A 345 -28.22 20.65 10.25
C LYS A 345 -27.43 20.08 9.06
N LEU A 346 -26.24 19.51 9.32
CA LEU A 346 -25.40 18.84 8.34
C LEU A 346 -26.05 17.49 7.96
N LYS A 347 -27.01 17.48 7.03
CA LYS A 347 -27.70 16.27 6.58
C LYS A 347 -27.36 15.86 5.14
N GLY A 348 -26.42 16.54 4.49
CA GLY A 348 -26.00 16.25 3.12
C GLY A 348 -24.97 15.13 3.05
N PRO A 349 -24.72 14.61 1.83
CA PRO A 349 -23.64 13.65 1.60
C PRO A 349 -22.29 14.25 2.00
N ILE A 350 -21.32 13.39 2.29
CA ILE A 350 -19.99 13.78 2.73
C ILE A 350 -19.12 14.04 1.51
N LEU A 351 -18.41 15.17 1.50
CA LEU A 351 -17.45 15.45 0.43
C LEU A 351 -16.31 14.44 0.43
N CYS A 352 -16.14 13.74 -0.68
CA CYS A 352 -15.01 12.84 -0.91
C CYS A 352 -14.13 13.34 -2.07
N LEU A 353 -12.91 13.76 -1.74
CA LEU A 353 -11.93 14.26 -2.71
C LEU A 353 -11.10 13.10 -3.24
N VAL A 354 -11.35 12.68 -4.48
CA VAL A 354 -10.68 11.53 -5.11
C VAL A 354 -9.71 12.00 -6.19
N GLY A 355 -8.49 11.50 -6.18
CA GLY A 355 -7.52 11.83 -7.22
C GLY A 355 -6.09 11.41 -6.87
N PRO A 356 -5.14 11.56 -7.80
CA PRO A 356 -3.78 11.11 -7.61
C PRO A 356 -3.07 11.79 -6.42
N PRO A 357 -1.97 11.21 -5.92
CA PRO A 357 -1.21 11.82 -4.83
C PRO A 357 -0.61 13.16 -5.24
N GLY A 358 -0.62 14.13 -4.33
CA GLY A 358 0.02 15.43 -4.53
C GLY A 358 -0.82 16.49 -5.25
N VAL A 359 -2.10 16.23 -5.55
CA VAL A 359 -3.02 17.21 -6.18
C VAL A 359 -3.71 18.14 -5.17
N GLY A 360 -3.30 18.13 -3.92
CA GLY A 360 -3.80 19.11 -2.94
C GLY A 360 -5.05 18.70 -2.17
N LYS A 361 -5.49 17.43 -2.18
CA LYS A 361 -6.69 16.96 -1.45
C LYS A 361 -6.71 17.37 0.03
N THR A 362 -5.63 17.09 0.74
CA THR A 362 -5.50 17.41 2.18
C THR A 362 -5.42 18.92 2.45
N SER A 363 -4.84 19.69 1.53
CA SER A 363 -4.82 21.17 1.63
C SER A 363 -6.19 21.76 1.36
N LEU A 364 -6.96 21.26 0.39
CA LEU A 364 -8.34 21.65 0.16
C LEU A 364 -9.19 21.47 1.41
N GLY A 365 -9.09 20.34 2.10
CA GLY A 365 -9.78 20.14 3.38
C GLY A 365 -9.44 21.19 4.43
N ARG A 366 -8.19 21.65 4.47
CA ARG A 366 -7.77 22.73 5.38
C ARG A 366 -8.34 24.09 4.95
N SER A 367 -8.35 24.37 3.66
CA SER A 367 -8.91 25.62 3.13
C SER A 367 -10.42 25.69 3.30
N ILE A 368 -11.13 24.56 3.20
CA ILE A 368 -12.57 24.47 3.51
C ILE A 368 -12.79 24.77 5.01
N ALA A 369 -11.93 24.27 5.90
CA ALA A 369 -12.03 24.58 7.32
C ALA A 369 -11.82 26.08 7.61
N ALA A 370 -10.82 26.70 6.98
CA ALA A 370 -10.54 28.14 7.08
C ALA A 370 -11.70 28.97 6.51
N ALA A 371 -12.26 28.60 5.37
CA ALA A 371 -13.39 29.24 4.71
C ALA A 371 -14.66 29.23 5.59
N THR A 372 -14.92 28.08 6.24
CA THR A 372 -16.08 27.94 7.13
C THR A 372 -15.83 28.44 8.56
N GLY A 373 -14.59 28.80 8.91
CA GLY A 373 -14.20 29.20 10.27
C GLY A 373 -14.23 28.04 11.28
N ARG A 374 -14.24 26.79 10.79
CA ARG A 374 -14.17 25.60 11.63
C ARG A 374 -12.73 25.27 12.01
N GLN A 375 -12.54 24.72 13.19
CA GLN A 375 -11.25 24.16 13.57
C GLN A 375 -10.99 22.90 12.74
N TYR A 376 -9.74 22.70 12.33
CA TYR A 376 -9.34 21.58 11.47
C TYR A 376 -8.71 20.45 12.28
N THR A 377 -9.15 19.23 12.03
CA THR A 377 -8.47 18.02 12.49
C THR A 377 -8.39 16.98 11.39
N ARG A 378 -7.43 16.07 11.49
CA ARG A 378 -7.17 15.02 10.50
C ARG A 378 -6.96 13.68 11.19
N MET A 379 -7.55 12.64 10.61
CA MET A 379 -7.27 11.25 10.92
C MET A 379 -6.87 10.52 9.63
N ALA A 380 -5.71 9.86 9.64
CA ALA A 380 -5.32 8.97 8.56
C ALA A 380 -5.96 7.61 8.79
N LEU A 381 -6.63 7.10 7.76
CA LEU A 381 -7.29 5.79 7.76
C LEU A 381 -6.43 4.72 7.08
N GLY A 382 -5.35 5.14 6.38
CA GLY A 382 -4.41 4.21 5.76
C GLY A 382 -3.74 3.30 6.79
N GLY A 383 -3.96 2.00 6.65
CA GLY A 383 -3.41 0.99 7.57
C GLY A 383 -4.27 0.70 8.81
N VAL A 384 -5.43 1.33 8.96
CA VAL A 384 -6.42 0.97 9.97
C VAL A 384 -7.07 -0.35 9.58
N ARG A 385 -7.04 -1.33 10.50
CA ARG A 385 -7.57 -2.69 10.31
C ARG A 385 -8.56 -3.10 11.41
N ASP A 386 -8.47 -2.46 12.57
CA ASP A 386 -9.26 -2.77 13.76
C ASP A 386 -10.32 -1.68 13.97
N GLU A 387 -11.58 -2.09 14.14
CA GLU A 387 -12.69 -1.22 14.50
C GLU A 387 -12.42 -0.44 15.79
N ALA A 388 -11.70 -1.03 16.73
CA ALA A 388 -11.34 -0.41 17.99
C ALA A 388 -10.47 0.85 17.84
N GLU A 389 -9.76 1.01 16.70
CA GLU A 389 -9.07 2.28 16.43
C GLU A 389 -10.04 3.46 16.25
N ILE A 390 -11.27 3.19 15.77
CA ILE A 390 -12.31 4.21 15.58
C ILE A 390 -13.17 4.35 16.81
N ARG A 391 -13.65 3.23 17.37
CA ARG A 391 -14.59 3.16 18.50
C ARG A 391 -13.95 3.04 19.87
N GLY A 392 -12.62 2.86 19.96
CA GLY A 392 -11.92 2.66 21.22
C GLY A 392 -12.04 1.25 21.79
N HIS A 393 -11.27 0.99 22.83
CA HIS A 393 -11.29 -0.28 23.56
C HIS A 393 -12.11 -0.13 24.84
N ARG A 394 -12.78 -1.22 25.25
CA ARG A 394 -13.46 -1.24 26.55
C ARG A 394 -12.48 -0.92 27.67
N ARG A 395 -12.90 -0.07 28.62
CA ARG A 395 -12.07 0.44 29.73
C ARG A 395 -11.62 -0.61 30.77
N THR A 396 -12.09 -1.84 30.65
CA THR A 396 -11.69 -2.95 31.54
C THR A 396 -10.21 -3.29 31.48
N TYR A 397 -9.50 -2.87 30.44
CA TYR A 397 -8.06 -3.13 30.26
C TYR A 397 -7.24 -1.93 30.69
N ILE A 398 -6.20 -2.14 31.48
CA ILE A 398 -5.24 -1.10 31.87
C ILE A 398 -4.52 -0.60 30.61
N GLY A 399 -4.55 0.72 30.38
CA GLY A 399 -3.98 1.34 29.19
C GLY A 399 -4.94 1.48 28.02
N SER A 400 -6.23 1.11 28.18
CA SER A 400 -7.26 1.38 27.17
C SER A 400 -7.44 2.89 26.95
N LEU A 401 -7.77 3.24 25.71
CA LEU A 401 -7.97 4.63 25.28
C LEU A 401 -9.27 4.73 24.46
N PRO A 402 -9.91 5.91 24.42
CA PRO A 402 -10.97 6.18 23.48
C PRO A 402 -10.51 5.99 22.03
N GLY A 403 -11.44 5.80 21.12
CA GLY A 403 -11.17 5.75 19.69
C GLY A 403 -10.46 7.01 19.19
N LYS A 404 -9.69 6.87 18.12
CA LYS A 404 -8.93 8.00 17.52
C LYS A 404 -9.82 9.18 17.16
N LEU A 405 -11.09 8.93 16.85
CA LEU A 405 -12.08 9.97 16.57
C LEU A 405 -12.29 10.85 17.80
N ILE A 406 -12.62 10.27 18.94
CA ILE A 406 -12.82 10.99 20.20
C ILE A 406 -11.54 11.67 20.68
N GLN A 407 -10.39 11.00 20.56
CA GLN A 407 -9.09 11.59 20.88
C GLN A 407 -8.81 12.87 20.07
N LYS A 408 -9.14 12.86 18.78
CA LYS A 408 -8.98 14.02 17.90
C LYS A 408 -9.98 15.13 18.24
N MET A 409 -11.21 14.78 18.59
CA MET A 409 -12.23 15.73 19.06
C MET A 409 -11.78 16.43 20.35
N ALA A 410 -11.28 15.69 21.32
CA ALA A 410 -10.73 16.23 22.56
C ALA A 410 -9.54 17.18 22.29
N LYS A 411 -8.63 16.80 21.39
CA LYS A 411 -7.48 17.63 21.01
C LYS A 411 -7.88 18.95 20.36
N VAL A 412 -8.91 18.95 19.52
CA VAL A 412 -9.41 20.16 18.83
C VAL A 412 -10.20 21.06 19.79
N GLY A 413 -10.85 20.48 20.79
CA GLY A 413 -11.54 21.21 21.85
C GLY A 413 -12.83 21.93 21.41
N VAL A 414 -13.40 21.58 20.24
CA VAL A 414 -14.68 22.09 19.76
C VAL A 414 -15.54 20.96 19.20
N LYS A 415 -16.88 21.07 19.37
CA LYS A 415 -17.84 20.07 18.93
C LYS A 415 -18.06 20.05 17.41
N ASN A 416 -17.82 21.16 16.74
CA ASN A 416 -18.12 21.36 15.32
C ASN A 416 -16.89 21.59 14.43
N PRO A 417 -15.82 20.78 14.53
CA PRO A 417 -14.67 20.93 13.65
C PRO A 417 -14.98 20.49 12.23
N LEU A 418 -14.05 20.78 11.32
CA LEU A 418 -13.92 20.02 10.08
C LEU A 418 -12.98 18.83 10.36
N PHE A 419 -13.48 17.63 10.14
CA PHE A 419 -12.77 16.39 10.38
C PHE A 419 -12.39 15.74 9.05
N LEU A 420 -11.11 15.75 8.71
CA LEU A 420 -10.60 15.15 7.48
C LEU A 420 -10.26 13.68 7.72
N LEU A 421 -10.92 12.79 6.99
CA LEU A 421 -10.66 11.36 6.93
C LEU A 421 -9.77 11.10 5.71
N ASP A 422 -8.48 10.88 5.94
CA ASP A 422 -7.48 10.81 4.86
C ASP A 422 -7.14 9.37 4.49
N GLU A 423 -7.01 9.10 3.18
CA GLU A 423 -6.70 7.79 2.60
C GLU A 423 -7.73 6.69 2.95
N ILE A 424 -9.03 6.97 2.71
CA ILE A 424 -10.12 6.05 3.02
C ILE A 424 -10.07 4.76 2.17
N ASP A 425 -9.47 4.81 1.00
CA ASP A 425 -9.24 3.68 0.09
C ASP A 425 -8.21 2.67 0.58
N LYS A 426 -7.43 3.03 1.60
CA LYS A 426 -6.37 2.18 2.16
C LYS A 426 -6.76 1.48 3.46
N MET A 427 -8.03 1.53 3.82
CA MET A 427 -8.56 0.70 4.90
C MET A 427 -8.65 -0.75 4.44
N SER A 428 -8.41 -1.67 5.34
CA SER A 428 -8.59 -3.10 5.09
C SER A 428 -9.31 -3.73 6.28
N SER A 429 -10.18 -4.69 6.01
CA SER A 429 -10.78 -5.54 7.04
C SER A 429 -9.86 -6.74 7.32
N ASP A 430 -9.79 -7.19 8.57
CA ASP A 430 -9.17 -8.43 8.97
C ASP A 430 -10.07 -9.20 9.95
N MET A 431 -9.56 -10.32 10.50
CA MET A 431 -10.32 -11.13 11.47
C MET A 431 -10.65 -10.39 12.79
N ARG A 432 -10.16 -9.18 13.02
CA ARG A 432 -10.37 -8.38 14.23
C ARG A 432 -11.53 -7.39 14.10
N GLY A 433 -12.07 -7.19 12.90
CA GLY A 433 -13.20 -6.31 12.67
C GLY A 433 -13.17 -5.61 11.31
N ASP A 434 -14.23 -4.88 11.05
CA ASP A 434 -14.38 -4.08 9.84
C ASP A 434 -14.46 -2.58 10.20
N PRO A 435 -13.38 -1.81 10.02
CA PRO A 435 -13.38 -0.37 10.27
C PRO A 435 -14.41 0.39 9.42
N SER A 436 -14.79 -0.17 8.24
CA SER A 436 -15.78 0.44 7.36
C SER A 436 -17.15 0.49 8.02
N SER A 437 -17.52 -0.55 8.75
CA SER A 437 -18.78 -0.61 9.49
C SER A 437 -18.83 0.45 10.60
N ALA A 438 -17.75 0.67 11.33
CA ALA A 438 -17.65 1.74 12.32
C ALA A 438 -17.77 3.13 11.66
N LEU A 439 -17.16 3.33 10.51
CA LEU A 439 -17.26 4.59 9.77
C LEU A 439 -18.67 4.83 9.22
N LEU A 440 -19.41 3.80 8.85
CA LEU A 440 -20.80 3.96 8.42
C LEU A 440 -21.66 4.63 9.49
N GLU A 441 -21.52 4.23 10.76
CA GLU A 441 -22.22 4.88 11.86
C GLU A 441 -21.78 6.35 12.06
N VAL A 442 -20.46 6.62 11.94
CA VAL A 442 -19.91 7.97 12.06
C VAL A 442 -20.41 8.91 10.96
N LEU A 443 -20.50 8.38 9.74
CA LEU A 443 -20.78 9.16 8.53
C LEU A 443 -22.27 9.22 8.19
N ASP A 444 -23.10 8.38 8.77
CA ASP A 444 -24.53 8.39 8.56
C ASP A 444 -25.21 9.51 9.39
N PRO A 445 -25.84 10.51 8.76
CA PRO A 445 -26.51 11.59 9.47
C PRO A 445 -27.67 11.14 10.38
N GLU A 446 -28.21 9.93 10.17
CA GLU A 446 -29.28 9.38 11.01
C GLU A 446 -28.74 8.72 12.28
N GLN A 447 -27.51 8.21 12.24
CA GLN A 447 -26.89 7.46 13.34
C GLN A 447 -25.81 8.27 14.09
N ASN A 448 -25.14 9.23 13.44
CA ASN A 448 -24.00 9.94 14.01
C ASN A 448 -24.30 10.80 15.24
N SER A 449 -25.59 11.08 15.51
CA SER A 449 -26.01 11.79 16.73
C SER A 449 -25.88 10.93 18.00
N THR A 450 -25.81 9.62 17.85
CA THR A 450 -25.73 8.61 18.91
C THR A 450 -24.50 7.72 18.78
N PHE A 451 -23.39 8.29 18.29
CA PHE A 451 -22.13 7.55 18.15
C PHE A 451 -21.64 7.05 19.51
N ASN A 452 -21.45 5.74 19.63
CA ASN A 452 -21.03 5.10 20.86
C ASN A 452 -19.55 4.68 20.80
N ASP A 453 -18.71 5.35 21.59
CA ASP A 453 -17.31 4.95 21.79
C ASP A 453 -17.25 3.93 22.95
N HIS A 454 -16.59 2.79 22.74
CA HIS A 454 -16.52 1.70 23.72
C HIS A 454 -15.79 2.06 25.02
N TYR A 455 -14.94 3.09 24.98
CA TYR A 455 -14.26 3.58 26.19
C TYR A 455 -15.14 4.55 26.98
N LEU A 456 -15.80 5.49 26.27
CA LEU A 456 -16.69 6.47 26.93
C LEU A 456 -17.96 5.79 27.42
N GLU A 457 -18.48 4.79 26.70
CA GLU A 457 -19.72 4.07 26.99
C GLU A 457 -20.93 5.00 27.18
N VAL A 458 -20.93 6.15 26.53
CA VAL A 458 -22.02 7.12 26.42
C VAL A 458 -22.08 7.64 25.00
N ASP A 459 -23.26 8.03 24.58
CA ASP A 459 -23.44 8.54 23.23
C ASP A 459 -22.80 9.92 23.07
N TYR A 460 -22.07 10.09 21.95
CA TYR A 460 -21.47 11.35 21.56
C TYR A 460 -22.06 11.84 20.24
N ASP A 461 -22.63 13.04 20.28
CA ASP A 461 -23.28 13.63 19.11
C ASP A 461 -22.26 14.24 18.13
N LEU A 462 -22.07 13.58 16.98
CA LEU A 462 -21.20 13.99 15.88
C LEU A 462 -21.92 14.80 14.79
N SER A 463 -23.22 15.10 14.94
CA SER A 463 -24.04 15.75 13.90
C SER A 463 -23.60 17.16 13.51
N ASP A 464 -22.80 17.83 14.35
CA ASP A 464 -22.22 19.15 14.09
C ASP A 464 -20.84 19.09 13.41
N VAL A 465 -20.25 17.90 13.31
CA VAL A 465 -18.93 17.68 12.69
C VAL A 465 -19.07 17.70 11.18
N MET A 466 -18.25 18.49 10.51
CA MET A 466 -18.16 18.46 9.06
C MET A 466 -17.11 17.45 8.64
N PHE A 467 -17.54 16.29 8.15
CA PHE A 467 -16.63 15.27 7.63
C PHE A 467 -16.28 15.56 6.17
N VAL A 468 -15.01 15.40 5.85
CA VAL A 468 -14.48 15.42 4.47
C VAL A 468 -13.56 14.21 4.33
N ALA A 469 -13.74 13.42 3.30
CA ALA A 469 -12.89 12.26 3.01
C ALA A 469 -11.91 12.55 1.88
N THR A 470 -10.77 11.88 1.88
CA THR A 470 -9.85 11.86 0.74
C THR A 470 -9.52 10.43 0.34
N SER A 471 -9.39 10.22 -0.96
CA SER A 471 -9.01 8.93 -1.54
C SER A 471 -8.02 9.13 -2.70
N ASN A 472 -7.15 8.15 -2.94
CA ASN A 472 -6.32 8.16 -4.14
C ASN A 472 -6.99 7.41 -5.31
N SER A 473 -7.87 6.47 -5.02
CA SER A 473 -8.58 5.65 -5.99
C SER A 473 -10.07 5.58 -5.70
N MET A 474 -10.85 5.01 -6.62
CA MET A 474 -12.28 4.74 -6.40
C MET A 474 -12.52 3.42 -5.64
N ASN A 475 -11.48 2.76 -5.17
CA ASN A 475 -11.59 1.52 -4.40
C ASN A 475 -12.04 1.82 -2.95
N ILE A 476 -13.26 2.32 -2.83
CA ILE A 476 -13.93 2.63 -1.57
C ILE A 476 -15.07 1.62 -1.39
N PRO A 477 -15.28 1.07 -0.19
CA PRO A 477 -16.41 0.18 0.05
C PRO A 477 -17.75 0.82 -0.38
N GLY A 478 -18.55 0.06 -1.17
CA GLY A 478 -19.80 0.55 -1.76
C GLY A 478 -20.72 1.28 -0.77
N PRO A 479 -21.02 0.71 0.41
CA PRO A 479 -21.89 1.36 1.40
C PRO A 479 -21.38 2.73 1.89
N LEU A 480 -20.06 2.94 1.93
CA LEU A 480 -19.47 4.24 2.25
C LEU A 480 -19.58 5.21 1.06
N LEU A 481 -19.34 4.69 -0.15
CA LEU A 481 -19.42 5.48 -1.38
C LEU A 481 -20.83 6.06 -1.60
N ASP A 482 -21.88 5.31 -1.29
CA ASP A 482 -23.29 5.74 -1.40
C ASP A 482 -23.62 6.97 -0.51
N ARG A 483 -22.83 7.22 0.54
CA ARG A 483 -22.96 8.35 1.45
C ARG A 483 -22.07 9.54 1.09
N MET A 484 -21.32 9.42 0.00
CA MET A 484 -20.30 10.40 -0.38
C MET A 484 -20.66 11.13 -1.67
N GLU A 485 -20.46 12.42 -1.68
CA GLU A 485 -20.39 13.21 -2.92
C GLU A 485 -18.94 13.21 -3.40
N VAL A 486 -18.69 12.47 -4.49
CA VAL A 486 -17.35 12.31 -5.04
C VAL A 486 -16.98 13.49 -5.91
N ILE A 487 -15.94 14.22 -5.53
CA ILE A 487 -15.31 15.25 -6.34
C ILE A 487 -13.98 14.73 -6.86
N ARG A 488 -13.89 14.52 -8.17
CA ARG A 488 -12.66 14.02 -8.81
C ARG A 488 -11.68 15.15 -9.06
N LEU A 489 -10.46 15.00 -8.58
CA LEU A 489 -9.33 15.87 -8.86
C LEU A 489 -8.43 15.18 -9.89
N SER A 490 -8.29 15.81 -11.04
CA SER A 490 -7.34 15.39 -12.08
C SER A 490 -5.92 15.84 -11.72
N GLY A 491 -4.94 15.31 -12.46
CA GLY A 491 -3.57 15.83 -12.42
C GLY A 491 -3.46 17.26 -12.91
N TYR A 492 -2.38 17.94 -12.53
CA TYR A 492 -2.09 19.31 -12.96
C TYR A 492 -1.38 19.33 -14.31
N THR A 493 -1.69 20.34 -15.11
CA THR A 493 -0.94 20.69 -16.32
C THR A 493 0.44 21.24 -15.97
N GLU A 494 1.33 21.34 -16.94
CA GLU A 494 2.66 21.95 -16.75
C GLU A 494 2.55 23.42 -16.31
N ASP A 495 1.63 24.18 -16.91
CA ASP A 495 1.36 25.58 -16.54
C ASP A 495 0.79 25.69 -15.12
N GLU A 496 -0.17 24.84 -14.75
CA GLU A 496 -0.69 24.80 -13.38
C GLU A 496 0.42 24.47 -12.36
N LYS A 497 1.28 23.47 -12.65
CA LYS A 497 2.42 23.14 -11.81
C LYS A 497 3.40 24.29 -11.65
N LEU A 498 3.70 25.00 -12.73
CA LEU A 498 4.54 26.21 -12.72
C LEU A 498 3.95 27.29 -11.81
N ASN A 499 2.66 27.60 -12.00
CA ASN A 499 1.98 28.60 -11.19
C ASN A 499 1.88 28.21 -9.72
N ILE A 500 1.56 26.93 -9.42
CA ILE A 500 1.56 26.41 -8.03
C ILE A 500 2.94 26.50 -7.40
N ALA A 501 3.98 26.16 -8.16
CA ALA A 501 5.35 26.25 -7.68
C ALA A 501 5.73 27.67 -7.30
N LYS A 502 5.46 28.65 -8.17
CA LYS A 502 5.77 30.06 -7.94
C LYS A 502 5.00 30.66 -6.77
N ARG A 503 3.68 30.41 -6.72
CA ARG A 503 2.80 31.05 -5.71
C ARG A 503 2.93 30.43 -4.33
N HIS A 504 3.19 29.11 -4.26
CA HIS A 504 3.09 28.39 -2.99
C HIS A 504 4.34 27.59 -2.62
N LEU A 505 4.91 26.77 -3.57
CA LEU A 505 5.95 25.81 -3.17
C LEU A 505 7.29 26.48 -2.92
N VAL A 506 7.72 27.42 -3.77
CA VAL A 506 9.01 28.09 -3.64
C VAL A 506 9.07 28.85 -2.32
N THR A 507 8.12 29.72 -2.02
CA THR A 507 8.05 30.48 -0.79
C THR A 507 8.09 29.57 0.44
N LYS A 508 7.23 28.55 0.44
CA LYS A 508 7.14 27.56 1.51
C LYS A 508 8.46 26.81 1.74
N GLN A 509 9.18 26.42 0.65
CA GLN A 509 10.44 25.70 0.77
C GLN A 509 11.61 26.61 1.15
N VAL A 510 11.62 27.86 0.70
CA VAL A 510 12.59 28.87 1.13
C VAL A 510 12.51 29.07 2.66
N GLU A 511 11.31 29.30 3.19
CA GLU A 511 11.08 29.46 4.63
C GLU A 511 11.46 28.20 5.42
N ARG A 512 11.03 27.03 4.96
CA ARG A 512 11.29 25.73 5.64
C ARG A 512 12.77 25.37 5.71
N ASN A 513 13.56 25.81 4.73
CA ASN A 513 15.00 25.55 4.70
C ASN A 513 15.81 26.70 5.33
N GLY A 514 15.15 27.71 5.93
CA GLY A 514 15.79 28.82 6.65
C GLY A 514 16.48 29.84 5.74
N LEU A 515 16.09 29.89 4.46
CA LEU A 515 16.59 30.90 3.51
C LEU A 515 15.75 32.16 3.59
N LYS A 516 16.41 33.30 3.35
CA LYS A 516 15.72 34.58 3.14
C LYS A 516 15.30 34.70 1.67
N PRO A 517 14.21 35.44 1.37
CA PRO A 517 13.70 35.56 -0.01
C PRO A 517 14.73 36.06 -1.04
N HIS A 518 15.72 36.83 -0.63
CA HIS A 518 16.75 37.38 -1.52
C HIS A 518 17.99 36.47 -1.68
N GLU A 519 18.08 35.39 -0.90
CA GLU A 519 19.25 34.49 -0.94
C GLU A 519 19.13 33.43 -2.05
N ILE A 520 17.91 33.23 -2.59
CA ILE A 520 17.67 32.28 -3.68
C ILE A 520 16.68 32.86 -4.67
N VAL A 521 16.95 32.65 -5.96
CA VAL A 521 16.04 32.92 -7.08
C VAL A 521 15.91 31.65 -7.90
N ILE A 522 14.71 31.13 -8.03
CA ILE A 522 14.40 29.97 -8.87
C ILE A 522 13.61 30.50 -10.06
N GLU A 523 14.23 30.49 -11.23
CA GLU A 523 13.61 30.96 -12.45
C GLU A 523 12.52 30.02 -12.95
N ASP A 524 11.59 30.54 -13.76
CA ASP A 524 10.55 29.74 -14.41
C ASP A 524 11.14 28.62 -15.28
N SER A 525 12.25 28.92 -15.97
CA SER A 525 13.04 27.97 -16.75
C SER A 525 13.50 26.77 -15.93
N ALA A 526 13.92 27.01 -14.68
CA ALA A 526 14.31 25.95 -13.76
C ALA A 526 13.12 25.10 -13.33
N ILE A 527 11.98 25.72 -13.01
CA ILE A 527 10.78 24.99 -12.57
C ILE A 527 10.27 24.11 -13.71
N ILE A 528 10.20 24.64 -14.95
CA ILE A 528 9.82 23.84 -16.13
C ILE A 528 10.82 22.70 -16.35
N GLY A 529 12.13 22.97 -16.23
CA GLY A 529 13.15 21.95 -16.32
C GLY A 529 13.01 20.85 -15.26
N ILE A 530 12.62 21.20 -14.02
CA ILE A 530 12.33 20.21 -12.96
C ILE A 530 11.11 19.36 -13.35
N ILE A 531 10.04 19.98 -13.81
CA ILE A 531 8.80 19.30 -14.21
C ILE A 531 9.08 18.30 -15.33
N ARG A 532 9.85 18.69 -16.35
CA ARG A 532 10.13 17.88 -17.53
C ARG A 532 11.16 16.78 -17.33
N TYR A 533 12.24 17.05 -16.59
CA TYR A 533 13.41 16.18 -16.57
C TYR A 533 13.68 15.50 -15.21
N TYR A 534 13.04 15.93 -14.14
CA TYR A 534 13.32 15.40 -12.80
C TYR A 534 12.10 14.86 -12.06
N THR A 535 10.87 15.09 -12.58
CA THR A 535 9.64 14.62 -11.95
C THR A 535 8.70 13.93 -12.94
N ARG A 536 8.10 12.81 -12.51
CA ARG A 536 7.05 12.09 -13.24
C ARG A 536 5.90 11.86 -12.27
N GLU A 537 4.96 12.79 -12.22
CA GLU A 537 3.82 12.75 -11.29
C GLU A 537 2.64 13.57 -11.80
N ALA A 538 1.42 13.15 -11.44
CA ALA A 538 0.20 13.92 -11.71
C ALA A 538 0.09 15.19 -10.84
N GLY A 539 0.55 15.12 -9.59
CA GLY A 539 0.55 16.23 -8.63
C GLY A 539 1.83 17.06 -8.62
N VAL A 540 2.14 17.63 -7.46
CA VAL A 540 3.32 18.51 -7.24
C VAL A 540 4.21 18.07 -6.07
N ARG A 541 4.05 16.83 -5.57
CA ARG A 541 4.79 16.36 -4.39
C ARG A 541 6.27 16.12 -4.66
N SER A 542 6.60 15.57 -5.81
CA SER A 542 8.00 15.39 -6.22
C SER A 542 8.62 16.70 -6.62
N LEU A 543 7.88 17.58 -7.30
CA LEU A 543 8.30 18.96 -7.59
C LEU A 543 8.66 19.71 -6.30
N GLU A 544 7.83 19.63 -5.26
CA GLU A 544 8.12 20.23 -3.94
C GLU A 544 9.43 19.67 -3.34
N ARG A 545 9.69 18.37 -3.48
CA ARG A 545 10.92 17.73 -2.99
C ARG A 545 12.16 18.19 -3.77
N GLU A 546 12.06 18.30 -5.09
CA GLU A 546 13.20 18.75 -5.90
C GLU A 546 13.50 20.25 -5.65
N ILE A 547 12.48 21.10 -5.49
CA ILE A 547 12.65 22.50 -5.05
C ILE A 547 13.34 22.55 -3.68
N SER A 548 12.92 21.71 -2.73
CA SER A 548 13.58 21.62 -1.41
C SER A 548 15.04 21.19 -1.50
N LYS A 549 15.44 20.32 -2.45
CA LYS A 549 16.84 19.96 -2.68
C LYS A 549 17.65 21.15 -3.17
N ILE A 550 17.09 21.94 -4.08
CA ILE A 550 17.75 23.17 -4.57
C ILE A 550 17.97 24.12 -3.40
N CYS A 551 16.94 24.36 -2.57
CA CYS A 551 17.06 25.21 -1.40
C CYS A 551 18.16 24.72 -0.44
N ARG A 552 18.22 23.41 -0.12
CA ARG A 552 19.28 22.86 0.75
C ARG A 552 20.68 23.04 0.17
N LYS A 553 20.84 22.85 -1.15
CA LYS A 553 22.14 23.09 -1.80
C LYS A 553 22.52 24.57 -1.83
N ALA A 554 21.54 25.46 -1.98
CA ALA A 554 21.74 26.91 -1.88
C ALA A 554 22.23 27.30 -0.47
N VAL A 555 21.58 26.79 0.59
CA VAL A 555 22.04 26.97 1.98
C VAL A 555 23.51 26.53 2.13
N LYS A 556 23.84 25.34 1.62
CA LYS A 556 25.21 24.82 1.67
C LYS A 556 26.21 25.76 0.93
N LYS A 557 25.86 26.23 -0.28
CA LYS A 557 26.72 27.15 -1.08
C LYS A 557 26.97 28.47 -0.32
N ILE A 558 25.92 29.04 0.27
CA ILE A 558 26.00 30.31 1.01
C ILE A 558 26.86 30.16 2.30
N LEU A 559 26.66 29.05 3.02
CA LEU A 559 27.42 28.82 4.27
C LEU A 559 28.90 28.49 4.03
N LEU A 560 29.24 27.85 2.93
CA LEU A 560 30.62 27.53 2.58
C LEU A 560 31.36 28.69 1.95
N ASN A 561 30.68 29.58 1.19
CA ASN A 561 31.25 30.73 0.51
C ASN A 561 30.55 32.03 0.96
N LYS A 562 31.18 32.74 1.86
CA LYS A 562 30.62 33.99 2.42
C LYS A 562 30.43 35.12 1.38
N ASP A 563 31.07 35.03 0.22
CA ASP A 563 30.94 35.99 -0.87
C ASP A 563 29.69 35.79 -1.72
N VAL A 564 29.06 34.61 -1.64
CA VAL A 564 27.83 34.29 -2.37
C VAL A 564 26.63 34.79 -1.56
N LYS A 565 26.05 35.89 -1.98
CA LYS A 565 24.85 36.48 -1.34
C LYS A 565 23.52 35.91 -1.88
N THR A 566 23.51 35.55 -3.15
CA THR A 566 22.32 35.06 -3.84
C THR A 566 22.67 33.87 -4.75
N VAL A 567 21.87 32.82 -4.72
CA VAL A 567 21.99 31.65 -5.59
C VAL A 567 20.88 31.69 -6.61
N VAL A 568 21.22 31.65 -7.90
CA VAL A 568 20.23 31.60 -9.00
C VAL A 568 20.19 30.17 -9.52
N ALA A 569 18.98 29.58 -9.61
CA ALA A 569 18.72 28.31 -10.27
C ALA A 569 17.97 28.56 -11.58
N ASN A 570 18.55 28.13 -12.70
CA ASN A 570 17.99 28.18 -14.05
C ASN A 570 18.10 26.79 -14.72
N GLN A 571 17.58 26.62 -15.92
CA GLN A 571 17.60 25.35 -16.64
C GLN A 571 19.02 24.80 -16.87
N GLU A 572 19.99 25.67 -17.12
CA GLU A 572 21.36 25.28 -17.47
C GLU A 572 22.11 24.69 -16.28
N ASN A 573 21.91 25.24 -15.06
CA ASN A 573 22.60 24.82 -13.86
C ASN A 573 21.84 23.80 -12.99
N LEU A 574 20.67 23.34 -13.43
CA LEU A 574 19.89 22.33 -12.70
C LEU A 574 20.68 21.06 -12.39
N LYS A 575 21.58 20.64 -13.30
CA LYS A 575 22.44 19.47 -13.08
C LYS A 575 23.33 19.61 -11.84
N GLU A 576 23.77 20.80 -11.50
CA GLU A 576 24.55 21.05 -10.27
C GLU A 576 23.72 20.81 -9.01
N PHE A 577 22.43 21.15 -9.05
CA PHE A 577 21.52 21.03 -7.92
C PHE A 577 20.89 19.65 -7.81
N LEU A 578 20.48 19.04 -8.92
CA LEU A 578 19.65 17.85 -8.91
C LEU A 578 20.35 16.58 -9.42
N GLY A 579 21.50 16.74 -10.08
CA GLY A 579 22.26 15.64 -10.70
C GLY A 579 21.78 15.32 -12.11
N VAL A 580 21.96 14.08 -12.55
CA VAL A 580 21.57 13.61 -13.87
C VAL A 580 20.06 13.68 -14.06
N GLN A 581 19.61 14.07 -15.23
CA GLN A 581 18.20 14.01 -15.63
C GLN A 581 17.69 12.58 -15.51
N ARG A 582 16.48 12.43 -14.98
CA ARG A 582 15.90 11.12 -14.66
C ARG A 582 14.75 10.71 -15.57
N CYS A 583 14.13 11.69 -16.20
CA CYS A 583 12.99 11.50 -17.06
C CYS A 583 13.28 12.17 -18.40
N ASP A 584 13.18 11.42 -19.47
CA ASP A 584 12.92 11.96 -20.79
C ASP A 584 11.42 11.74 -21.01
N PHE A 585 10.63 12.81 -21.06
CA PHE A 585 9.28 12.66 -21.55
C PHE A 585 9.36 12.27 -23.02
N GLY A 586 8.72 11.14 -23.36
CA GLY A 586 8.67 10.65 -24.73
C GLY A 586 8.36 11.82 -25.65
N LYS A 587 9.33 12.18 -26.48
CA LYS A 587 9.09 13.03 -27.63
C LYS A 587 8.37 12.18 -28.66
N ALA A 588 7.42 12.79 -29.37
CA ALA A 588 6.97 12.22 -30.63
C ALA A 588 8.19 11.95 -31.51
N ASP A 589 8.17 10.86 -32.24
CA ASP A 589 9.26 10.57 -33.18
C ASP A 589 9.39 11.70 -34.20
N ASP A 590 10.63 11.99 -34.58
CA ASP A 590 10.91 13.07 -35.53
C ASP A 590 10.63 12.65 -37.00
N SER A 591 10.28 11.38 -37.26
CA SER A 591 10.06 10.84 -38.61
C SER A 591 8.92 9.81 -38.66
N ASN A 592 8.19 9.79 -39.78
CA ASN A 592 7.14 8.81 -40.02
C ASN A 592 7.73 7.40 -40.13
N GLN A 593 7.18 6.45 -39.40
CA GLN A 593 7.67 5.08 -39.32
C GLN A 593 6.63 4.07 -39.81
N ILE A 594 7.09 2.98 -40.44
CA ILE A 594 6.23 1.86 -40.80
C ILE A 594 6.06 0.95 -39.58
N GLY A 595 4.82 0.59 -39.27
CA GLY A 595 4.52 -0.33 -38.18
C GLY A 595 4.64 0.29 -36.78
N GLN A 596 4.94 1.58 -36.65
CA GLN A 596 5.05 2.26 -35.38
C GLN A 596 3.98 3.30 -35.22
N VAL A 597 3.26 3.28 -34.09
CA VAL A 597 2.14 4.18 -33.77
C VAL A 597 2.29 4.73 -32.36
N THR A 598 1.99 6.01 -32.19
CA THR A 598 1.89 6.63 -30.87
C THR A 598 0.46 6.52 -30.35
N GLY A 599 0.26 5.67 -29.37
CA GLY A 599 -0.95 5.59 -28.57
C GLY A 599 -0.88 6.50 -27.35
N LEU A 600 -2.01 6.66 -26.64
CA LEU A 600 -2.13 7.43 -25.41
C LEU A 600 -2.59 6.54 -24.28
N ALA A 601 -1.77 6.45 -23.21
CA ALA A 601 -2.06 5.70 -22.03
C ALA A 601 -2.43 6.61 -20.85
N TRP A 602 -3.29 6.11 -19.98
CA TRP A 602 -3.53 6.67 -18.66
C TRP A 602 -2.75 5.85 -17.62
N THR A 603 -2.12 6.54 -16.68
CA THR A 603 -1.40 5.93 -15.56
C THR A 603 -1.75 6.65 -14.26
N GLU A 604 -1.48 6.03 -13.11
CA GLU A 604 -1.67 6.65 -11.79
C GLU A 604 -0.89 7.98 -11.61
N VAL A 605 0.15 8.18 -12.40
CA VAL A 605 0.98 9.39 -12.37
C VAL A 605 0.59 10.41 -13.43
N GLY A 606 -0.43 10.15 -14.21
CA GLY A 606 -0.96 11.01 -15.29
C GLY A 606 -1.00 10.28 -16.63
N GLY A 607 -1.19 11.02 -17.73
CA GLY A 607 -1.12 10.46 -19.07
C GLY A 607 0.32 10.29 -19.56
N ASP A 608 0.52 9.31 -20.45
CA ASP A 608 1.80 9.02 -21.09
C ASP A 608 1.66 8.67 -22.57
N LEU A 609 2.73 8.86 -23.35
CA LEU A 609 2.79 8.37 -24.72
C LEU A 609 3.13 6.89 -24.72
N LEU A 610 2.43 6.10 -25.51
CA LEU A 610 2.61 4.68 -25.64
C LEU A 610 3.04 4.35 -27.07
N THR A 611 4.29 4.03 -27.26
CA THR A 611 4.77 3.54 -28.57
C THR A 611 4.31 2.10 -28.77
N ILE A 612 3.72 1.82 -29.91
CA ILE A 612 3.28 0.49 -30.33
C ILE A 612 4.00 0.17 -31.63
N GLU A 613 4.76 -0.91 -31.62
CA GLU A 613 5.55 -1.39 -32.75
C GLU A 613 4.96 -2.69 -33.27
N THR A 614 4.88 -2.82 -34.58
CA THR A 614 4.41 -4.03 -35.24
C THR A 614 5.35 -4.36 -36.40
N GLU A 615 5.88 -5.55 -36.39
CA GLU A 615 6.73 -6.08 -37.46
C GLU A 615 6.07 -7.31 -38.09
N SER A 616 6.14 -7.40 -39.39
CA SER A 616 5.58 -8.50 -40.17
C SER A 616 6.65 -9.18 -40.96
N MET A 617 6.85 -10.48 -40.76
CA MET A 617 7.90 -11.29 -41.38
C MET A 617 7.33 -12.54 -42.06
N PRO A 618 8.02 -13.13 -43.06
CA PRO A 618 7.60 -14.43 -43.61
C PRO A 618 7.50 -15.49 -42.52
N GLY A 619 6.42 -16.26 -42.50
CA GLY A 619 6.18 -17.22 -41.42
C GLY A 619 5.02 -18.16 -41.70
N LYS A 620 4.37 -18.63 -40.63
CA LYS A 620 3.27 -19.61 -40.66
C LYS A 620 1.99 -19.07 -40.01
N GLY A 621 1.84 -17.74 -39.89
CA GLY A 621 0.68 -17.09 -39.29
C GLY A 621 0.73 -16.96 -37.77
N LYS A 622 1.91 -16.99 -37.15
CA LYS A 622 2.04 -16.83 -35.72
C LYS A 622 1.89 -15.36 -35.32
N LEU A 623 1.00 -15.08 -34.36
CA LEU A 623 0.91 -13.79 -33.69
C LEU A 623 1.69 -13.84 -32.37
N THR A 624 2.71 -13.01 -32.26
CA THR A 624 3.53 -12.89 -31.04
C THR A 624 3.29 -11.52 -30.41
N GLN A 625 3.19 -11.49 -29.10
CA GLN A 625 2.91 -10.27 -28.33
C GLN A 625 3.95 -10.15 -27.20
N THR A 626 4.56 -8.97 -27.07
CA THR A 626 5.56 -8.70 -26.02
C THR A 626 5.39 -7.28 -25.44
N GLY A 627 5.90 -7.04 -24.24
CA GLY A 627 5.85 -5.74 -23.57
C GLY A 627 5.10 -5.72 -22.26
N SER A 628 4.96 -6.87 -21.58
CA SER A 628 4.24 -7.01 -20.31
C SER A 628 2.78 -6.57 -20.41
N LEU A 629 2.07 -7.14 -21.41
CA LEU A 629 0.69 -6.80 -21.74
C LEU A 629 -0.28 -7.64 -20.90
N GLY A 630 -1.24 -6.98 -20.25
CA GLY A 630 -2.36 -7.63 -19.55
C GLY A 630 -3.37 -8.27 -20.51
N GLU A 631 -4.30 -9.04 -19.97
CA GLU A 631 -5.26 -9.85 -20.75
C GLU A 631 -6.13 -8.98 -21.67
N VAL A 632 -6.64 -7.85 -21.16
CA VAL A 632 -7.49 -6.94 -21.93
C VAL A 632 -6.76 -6.35 -23.14
N MET A 633 -5.48 -6.03 -22.98
CA MET A 633 -4.66 -5.51 -24.07
C MET A 633 -4.34 -6.58 -25.12
N GLN A 634 -4.14 -7.83 -24.69
CA GLN A 634 -3.97 -8.97 -25.59
C GLN A 634 -5.25 -9.27 -26.39
N GLU A 635 -6.41 -9.18 -25.77
CA GLU A 635 -7.72 -9.28 -26.45
C GLU A 635 -7.90 -8.15 -27.47
N SER A 636 -7.48 -6.93 -27.15
CA SER A 636 -7.52 -5.80 -28.08
C SER A 636 -6.66 -6.03 -29.33
N ILE A 637 -5.50 -6.68 -29.21
CA ILE A 637 -4.66 -7.06 -30.34
C ILE A 637 -5.37 -8.12 -31.22
N GLN A 638 -6.06 -9.09 -30.60
CA GLN A 638 -6.82 -10.11 -31.33
C GLN A 638 -8.01 -9.49 -32.06
N ALA A 639 -8.73 -8.55 -31.42
CA ALA A 639 -9.81 -7.81 -32.03
C ALA A 639 -9.32 -6.99 -33.23
N ALA A 640 -8.20 -6.24 -33.08
CA ALA A 640 -7.57 -5.47 -34.13
C ALA A 640 -7.14 -6.36 -35.30
N MET A 641 -6.53 -7.52 -35.04
CA MET A 641 -6.17 -8.51 -36.06
C MET A 641 -7.41 -9.00 -36.85
N THR A 642 -8.51 -9.25 -36.15
CA THR A 642 -9.77 -9.66 -36.79
C THR A 642 -10.31 -8.56 -37.71
N VAL A 643 -10.25 -7.30 -37.27
CA VAL A 643 -10.67 -6.15 -38.08
C VAL A 643 -9.80 -5.99 -39.35
N VAL A 644 -8.49 -6.16 -39.22
CA VAL A 644 -7.55 -6.12 -40.36
C VAL A 644 -7.85 -7.25 -41.35
N ARG A 645 -8.04 -8.48 -40.87
CA ARG A 645 -8.40 -9.62 -41.71
C ARG A 645 -9.72 -9.41 -42.46
N ALA A 646 -10.74 -8.91 -41.81
CA ALA A 646 -12.03 -8.62 -42.40
C ALA A 646 -11.96 -7.54 -43.49
N ARG A 647 -10.97 -6.66 -43.43
CA ARG A 647 -10.74 -5.54 -44.37
C ARG A 647 -9.56 -5.75 -45.30
N ALA A 648 -8.91 -6.90 -45.27
CA ALA A 648 -7.67 -7.15 -45.99
C ALA A 648 -7.77 -6.81 -47.49
N GLU A 649 -8.82 -7.24 -48.17
CA GLU A 649 -9.05 -6.96 -49.60
C GLU A 649 -9.23 -5.46 -49.84
N LYS A 650 -9.99 -4.75 -49.02
CA LYS A 650 -10.20 -3.29 -49.11
C LYS A 650 -8.93 -2.47 -48.86
N LEU A 651 -8.03 -3.00 -48.04
CA LEU A 651 -6.77 -2.37 -47.68
C LEU A 651 -5.61 -2.80 -48.61
N GLY A 652 -5.89 -3.58 -49.62
CA GLY A 652 -4.86 -4.11 -50.55
C GLY A 652 -3.88 -5.10 -49.91
N ILE A 653 -4.27 -5.74 -48.79
CA ILE A 653 -3.48 -6.76 -48.10
C ILE A 653 -3.87 -8.13 -48.68
N ASN A 654 -2.86 -8.99 -48.95
CA ASN A 654 -3.13 -10.36 -49.41
C ASN A 654 -4.02 -11.10 -48.42
N ALA A 655 -5.10 -11.71 -48.92
CA ALA A 655 -6.09 -12.39 -48.09
C ALA A 655 -5.53 -13.56 -47.27
N ASP A 656 -4.39 -14.10 -47.68
CA ASP A 656 -3.71 -15.22 -47.02
C ASP A 656 -2.55 -14.80 -46.11
N PHE A 657 -2.40 -13.49 -45.82
CA PHE A 657 -1.33 -12.97 -44.96
C PHE A 657 -1.28 -13.66 -43.58
N TYR A 658 -2.42 -14.01 -43.05
CA TYR A 658 -2.55 -14.64 -41.73
C TYR A 658 -2.03 -16.08 -41.65
N GLU A 659 -1.75 -16.71 -42.82
CA GLU A 659 -1.15 -18.04 -42.94
C GLU A 659 0.33 -17.99 -43.37
N LYS A 660 0.75 -16.90 -44.02
CA LYS A 660 2.07 -16.80 -44.66
C LYS A 660 3.02 -15.82 -43.97
N ARG A 661 2.52 -15.02 -43.03
CA ARG A 661 3.33 -14.04 -42.32
C ARG A 661 3.16 -14.18 -40.82
N ASP A 662 4.26 -14.23 -40.12
CA ASP A 662 4.28 -14.07 -38.68
C ASP A 662 4.26 -12.57 -38.33
N ILE A 663 3.49 -12.21 -37.32
CA ILE A 663 3.33 -10.82 -36.86
C ILE A 663 3.76 -10.74 -35.43
N HIS A 664 4.60 -9.75 -35.14
CA HIS A 664 5.03 -9.46 -33.79
C HIS A 664 4.58 -8.06 -33.40
N VAL A 665 3.75 -7.95 -32.37
CA VAL A 665 3.35 -6.69 -31.75
C VAL A 665 4.16 -6.51 -30.47
N HIS A 666 4.87 -5.41 -30.40
CA HIS A 666 5.68 -5.05 -29.24
C HIS A 666 5.28 -3.69 -28.69
N VAL A 667 5.17 -3.60 -27.37
CA VAL A 667 5.00 -2.32 -26.67
C VAL A 667 6.19 -2.13 -25.74
N PRO A 668 7.12 -1.23 -26.06
CA PRO A 668 8.33 -0.97 -25.28
C PRO A 668 8.08 -0.71 -23.79
N GLU A 669 9.13 -0.65 -22.98
CA GLU A 669 9.10 -0.55 -21.52
C GLU A 669 8.46 -1.78 -20.83
N GLY A 670 8.98 -2.98 -21.10
CA GLY A 670 8.50 -4.25 -20.54
C GLY A 670 8.54 -4.37 -19.01
N ALA A 671 9.26 -3.49 -18.32
CA ALA A 671 9.29 -3.44 -16.86
C ALA A 671 7.99 -2.85 -16.25
N THR A 672 7.17 -2.14 -17.06
CA THR A 672 5.91 -1.54 -16.64
C THR A 672 4.76 -2.36 -17.18
N PRO A 673 3.93 -3.02 -16.34
CA PRO A 673 2.73 -3.71 -16.80
C PRO A 673 1.77 -2.73 -17.47
N LYS A 674 1.19 -3.15 -18.61
CA LYS A 674 0.25 -2.35 -19.40
C LYS A 674 -1.01 -3.16 -19.65
N ASP A 675 -2.16 -2.58 -19.31
CA ASP A 675 -3.44 -3.21 -19.57
C ASP A 675 -4.52 -2.17 -19.91
N GLY A 676 -5.49 -2.59 -20.70
CA GLY A 676 -6.65 -1.78 -21.05
C GLY A 676 -7.02 -1.81 -22.54
N PRO A 677 -8.30 -1.52 -22.87
CA PRO A 677 -8.81 -1.65 -24.23
C PRO A 677 -8.50 -0.44 -25.13
N SER A 678 -8.07 0.68 -24.55
CA SER A 678 -7.97 1.97 -25.23
C SER A 678 -6.87 2.10 -26.28
N ALA A 679 -6.03 1.08 -26.46
CA ALA A 679 -5.00 1.02 -27.50
C ALA A 679 -5.49 0.31 -28.78
N GLY A 680 -6.73 -0.15 -28.83
CA GLY A 680 -7.25 -0.99 -29.94
C GLY A 680 -7.10 -0.35 -31.32
N ILE A 681 -7.44 0.93 -31.47
CA ILE A 681 -7.27 1.62 -32.77
C ILE A 681 -5.79 1.82 -33.15
N ALA A 682 -4.93 2.03 -32.17
CA ALA A 682 -3.50 2.18 -32.38
C ALA A 682 -2.86 0.84 -32.81
N MET A 683 -3.25 -0.27 -32.17
CA MET A 683 -2.85 -1.63 -32.55
C MET A 683 -3.28 -1.94 -34.00
N CYS A 684 -4.55 -1.63 -34.33
CA CYS A 684 -5.06 -1.83 -35.70
C CYS A 684 -4.29 -1.02 -36.73
N THR A 685 -3.99 0.25 -36.44
CA THR A 685 -3.23 1.14 -37.33
C THR A 685 -1.80 0.66 -37.53
N ALA A 686 -1.13 0.20 -36.47
CA ALA A 686 0.22 -0.36 -36.54
C ALA A 686 0.27 -1.63 -37.41
N LEU A 687 -0.72 -2.52 -37.23
CA LEU A 687 -0.87 -3.74 -38.05
C LEU A 687 -1.07 -3.40 -39.53
N VAL A 688 -1.96 -2.47 -39.85
CA VAL A 688 -2.22 -2.04 -41.24
C VAL A 688 -0.96 -1.40 -41.84
N SER A 689 -0.29 -0.52 -41.11
CA SER A 689 0.96 0.12 -41.54
C SER A 689 2.04 -0.90 -41.88
N SER A 690 2.29 -1.85 -40.97
CA SER A 690 3.30 -2.92 -41.20
C SER A 690 2.97 -3.83 -42.38
N LEU A 691 1.69 -4.18 -42.56
CA LEU A 691 1.26 -5.08 -43.63
C LEU A 691 1.17 -4.40 -44.99
N THR A 692 0.91 -3.09 -45.04
CA THR A 692 0.84 -2.32 -46.31
C THR A 692 2.12 -1.60 -46.64
N GLY A 693 3.09 -1.51 -45.74
CA GLY A 693 4.30 -0.71 -45.89
C GLY A 693 4.03 0.79 -45.99
N ASN A 694 2.90 1.26 -45.42
CA ASN A 694 2.50 2.65 -45.43
C ASN A 694 2.86 3.33 -44.08
N PRO A 695 3.76 4.32 -44.07
CA PRO A 695 4.20 4.94 -42.84
C PRO A 695 3.06 5.63 -42.07
N VAL A 696 3.16 5.60 -40.75
CA VAL A 696 2.28 6.37 -39.83
C VAL A 696 2.89 7.74 -39.60
N LYS A 697 2.07 8.78 -39.59
CA LYS A 697 2.49 10.15 -39.30
C LYS A 697 2.94 10.27 -37.83
N ALA A 698 4.17 10.71 -37.63
CA ALA A 698 4.77 10.85 -36.29
C ALA A 698 4.04 11.89 -35.42
N GLU A 699 3.45 12.90 -36.04
CA GLU A 699 2.69 13.97 -35.39
C GLU A 699 1.29 13.56 -34.89
N VAL A 700 0.85 12.33 -35.20
CA VAL A 700 -0.49 11.81 -34.87
C VAL A 700 -0.41 10.83 -33.72
N ALA A 701 -1.14 11.10 -32.65
CA ALA A 701 -1.41 10.13 -31.61
C ALA A 701 -2.89 9.75 -31.60
N MET A 702 -3.21 8.60 -31.01
CA MET A 702 -4.56 8.11 -30.99
C MET A 702 -4.90 7.30 -29.74
N THR A 703 -6.20 7.28 -29.40
CA THR A 703 -6.74 6.45 -28.35
C THR A 703 -8.17 6.06 -28.69
N GLY A 704 -8.53 4.81 -28.44
CA GLY A 704 -9.87 4.29 -28.67
C GLY A 704 -9.90 2.77 -28.56
N GLU A 705 -10.97 2.24 -28.01
CA GLU A 705 -11.26 0.80 -28.06
C GLU A 705 -11.85 0.45 -29.43
N ILE A 706 -11.56 -0.73 -29.95
CA ILE A 706 -12.01 -1.18 -31.27
C ILE A 706 -12.93 -2.39 -31.16
N THR A 707 -14.08 -2.32 -31.83
CA THR A 707 -14.97 -3.49 -31.99
C THR A 707 -14.55 -4.33 -33.19
N LEU A 708 -15.04 -5.57 -33.28
CA LEU A 708 -14.80 -6.46 -34.43
C LEU A 708 -15.33 -5.90 -35.77
N ARG A 709 -16.26 -4.94 -35.71
CA ARG A 709 -16.79 -4.20 -36.88
C ARG A 709 -15.95 -2.98 -37.25
N GLY A 710 -14.95 -2.64 -36.42
CA GLY A 710 -14.11 -1.45 -36.62
C GLY A 710 -14.71 -0.16 -36.11
N GLU A 711 -15.74 -0.21 -35.27
CA GLU A 711 -16.28 0.93 -34.57
C GLU A 711 -15.37 1.32 -33.42
N VAL A 712 -15.20 2.61 -33.19
CA VAL A 712 -14.34 3.17 -32.13
C VAL A 712 -15.19 3.52 -30.93
N LEU A 713 -14.98 2.83 -29.83
CA LEU A 713 -15.72 3.00 -28.59
C LEU A 713 -15.04 4.00 -27.63
N PRO A 714 -15.82 4.63 -26.72
CA PRO A 714 -15.33 5.64 -25.80
C PRO A 714 -14.33 5.08 -24.77
N ILE A 715 -13.47 5.96 -24.28
CA ILE A 715 -12.38 5.63 -23.33
C ILE A 715 -12.44 6.54 -22.10
N GLY A 716 -11.78 6.10 -21.02
CA GLY A 716 -11.56 6.92 -19.84
C GLY A 716 -10.23 7.69 -19.86
N GLY A 717 -10.13 8.73 -19.02
CA GLY A 717 -8.90 9.49 -18.79
C GLY A 717 -8.48 10.35 -19.99
N LEU A 718 -9.43 10.87 -20.76
CA LEU A 718 -9.13 11.68 -21.95
C LEU A 718 -8.29 12.91 -21.61
N LYS A 719 -8.58 13.59 -20.50
CA LYS A 719 -7.84 14.79 -20.07
C LYS A 719 -6.36 14.49 -19.90
N GLU A 720 -6.02 13.47 -19.16
CA GLU A 720 -4.63 13.07 -18.90
C GLU A 720 -3.92 12.66 -20.19
N LYS A 721 -4.61 11.97 -21.09
CA LYS A 721 -4.10 11.55 -22.38
C LYS A 721 -3.78 12.71 -23.29
N LEU A 722 -4.67 13.71 -23.40
CA LEU A 722 -4.42 14.91 -24.20
C LEU A 722 -3.30 15.78 -23.61
N LEU A 723 -3.20 15.85 -22.27
CA LEU A 723 -2.08 16.50 -21.62
C LEU A 723 -0.74 15.82 -21.91
N ALA A 724 -0.73 14.49 -22.02
CA ALA A 724 0.46 13.76 -22.42
C ALA A 724 0.83 14.02 -23.89
N ALA A 725 -0.14 14.00 -24.79
CA ALA A 725 0.06 14.33 -26.20
C ALA A 725 0.65 15.73 -26.38
N HIS A 726 0.07 16.74 -25.71
CA HIS A 726 0.55 18.11 -25.74
C HIS A 726 1.99 18.23 -25.24
N ARG A 727 2.33 17.60 -24.10
CA ARG A 727 3.71 17.58 -23.57
C ARG A 727 4.69 16.88 -24.49
N GLY A 728 4.26 15.82 -25.15
CA GLY A 728 5.06 15.03 -26.09
C GLY A 728 5.30 15.70 -27.43
N GLY A 729 4.69 16.87 -27.69
CA GLY A 729 4.82 17.60 -28.95
C GLY A 729 3.96 17.05 -30.08
N ILE A 730 2.97 16.23 -29.79
CA ILE A 730 1.96 15.77 -30.74
C ILE A 730 1.11 16.97 -31.16
N THR A 731 0.80 17.06 -32.46
CA THR A 731 -0.04 18.13 -33.00
C THR A 731 -1.46 17.68 -33.31
N THR A 732 -1.66 16.39 -33.60
CA THR A 732 -2.98 15.85 -33.95
C THR A 732 -3.31 14.63 -33.08
N VAL A 733 -4.50 14.64 -32.50
CA VAL A 733 -4.97 13.52 -31.66
C VAL A 733 -6.32 13.01 -32.16
N LEU A 734 -6.40 11.70 -32.38
CA LEU A 734 -7.62 11.00 -32.75
C LEU A 734 -8.29 10.43 -31.48
N ILE A 735 -9.55 10.81 -31.27
CA ILE A 735 -10.33 10.37 -30.10
C ILE A 735 -11.65 9.76 -30.56
N PRO A 736 -12.27 8.88 -29.74
CA PRO A 736 -13.63 8.40 -30.04
C PRO A 736 -14.63 9.54 -30.10
N LYS A 737 -15.59 9.46 -31.01
CA LYS A 737 -16.61 10.49 -31.18
C LYS A 737 -17.43 10.76 -29.92
N GLU A 738 -17.73 9.74 -29.15
CA GLU A 738 -18.48 9.89 -27.91
C GLU A 738 -17.72 10.65 -26.82
N ASN A 739 -16.38 10.67 -26.89
CA ASN A 739 -15.55 11.47 -25.98
C ASN A 739 -15.45 12.97 -26.37
N GLU A 740 -16.08 13.40 -27.44
CA GLU A 740 -16.14 14.84 -27.83
C GLU A 740 -16.73 15.70 -26.70
N ARG A 741 -17.71 15.18 -25.96
CA ARG A 741 -18.28 15.82 -24.76
C ARG A 741 -17.26 16.07 -23.65
N ASP A 742 -16.23 15.21 -23.54
CA ASP A 742 -15.21 15.31 -22.48
C ASP A 742 -14.20 16.43 -22.77
N LEU A 743 -14.19 16.98 -23.98
CA LEU A 743 -13.34 18.13 -24.36
C LEU A 743 -13.65 19.39 -23.57
N GLU A 744 -14.87 19.54 -23.06
CA GLU A 744 -15.22 20.64 -22.16
C GLU A 744 -14.43 20.67 -20.85
N GLU A 745 -13.85 19.52 -20.47
CA GLU A 745 -13.04 19.41 -19.25
C GLU A 745 -11.57 19.78 -19.44
N ILE A 746 -11.16 20.02 -20.67
CA ILE A 746 -9.76 20.24 -21.03
C ILE A 746 -9.44 21.73 -21.03
N PRO A 747 -8.28 22.13 -20.47
CA PRO A 747 -7.87 23.52 -20.48
C PRO A 747 -7.80 24.10 -21.89
N ALA A 748 -8.31 25.32 -22.06
CA ALA A 748 -8.44 25.97 -23.37
C ALA A 748 -7.10 26.14 -24.12
N ASN A 749 -6.00 26.34 -23.38
CA ASN A 749 -4.64 26.41 -23.94
C ASN A 749 -4.22 25.10 -24.61
N VAL A 750 -4.55 23.97 -24.01
CA VAL A 750 -4.20 22.64 -24.56
C VAL A 750 -5.02 22.35 -25.82
N ILE A 751 -6.32 22.69 -25.81
CA ILE A 751 -7.17 22.53 -27.00
C ILE A 751 -6.72 23.44 -28.15
N ALA A 752 -6.22 24.64 -27.83
CA ALA A 752 -5.74 25.58 -28.86
C ALA A 752 -4.49 25.08 -29.59
N ASP A 753 -3.63 24.33 -28.90
CA ASP A 753 -2.37 23.79 -29.43
C ASP A 753 -2.51 22.40 -30.08
N LEU A 754 -3.62 21.69 -29.82
CA LEU A 754 -3.87 20.35 -30.34
C LEU A 754 -5.01 20.32 -31.33
N LYS A 755 -4.81 19.71 -32.48
CA LYS A 755 -5.88 19.37 -33.41
C LYS A 755 -6.54 18.08 -32.98
N VAL A 756 -7.60 18.17 -32.19
CA VAL A 756 -8.35 16.98 -31.74
C VAL A 756 -9.42 16.64 -32.78
N ILE A 757 -9.40 15.40 -33.26
CA ILE A 757 -10.32 14.92 -34.31
C ILE A 757 -11.13 13.75 -33.73
N PRO A 758 -12.46 13.93 -33.55
CA PRO A 758 -13.34 12.82 -33.18
C PRO A 758 -13.53 11.86 -34.35
N VAL A 759 -13.42 10.56 -34.11
CA VAL A 759 -13.58 9.49 -35.09
C VAL A 759 -14.55 8.42 -34.59
N GLN A 760 -15.33 7.87 -35.50
CA GLN A 760 -16.32 6.83 -35.20
C GLN A 760 -15.89 5.46 -35.76
N TRP A 761 -15.14 5.42 -36.85
CA TRP A 761 -14.73 4.21 -37.52
C TRP A 761 -13.23 4.15 -37.73
N ILE A 762 -12.68 2.93 -37.70
CA ILE A 762 -11.25 2.70 -37.95
C ILE A 762 -10.80 3.18 -39.33
N ASP A 763 -11.71 3.12 -40.30
CA ASP A 763 -11.43 3.60 -41.67
C ASP A 763 -11.10 5.10 -41.68
N GLU A 764 -11.73 5.90 -40.81
CA GLU A 764 -11.42 7.34 -40.62
C GLU A 764 -10.03 7.52 -39.97
N VAL A 765 -9.74 6.68 -38.96
CA VAL A 765 -8.44 6.68 -38.28
C VAL A 765 -7.30 6.42 -39.27
N LEU A 766 -7.42 5.36 -40.07
CA LEU A 766 -6.40 4.95 -41.05
C LEU A 766 -6.16 6.04 -42.10
N LYS A 767 -7.22 6.69 -42.58
CA LYS A 767 -7.12 7.79 -43.56
C LYS A 767 -6.36 8.99 -43.04
N ILE A 768 -6.47 9.30 -41.73
CA ILE A 768 -5.82 10.46 -41.13
C ILE A 768 -4.40 10.12 -40.70
N ALA A 769 -4.22 8.96 -40.07
CA ALA A 769 -2.98 8.55 -39.43
C ALA A 769 -1.91 8.09 -40.42
N LEU A 770 -2.28 7.44 -41.52
CA LEU A 770 -1.33 6.98 -42.53
C LEU A 770 -0.96 8.10 -43.51
N GLU A 771 0.23 8.02 -44.10
CA GLU A 771 0.69 8.99 -45.11
C GLU A 771 -0.16 8.95 -46.35
N ARG A 772 -0.51 7.72 -46.81
CA ARG A 772 -1.31 7.49 -48.02
C ARG A 772 -2.65 6.88 -47.61
N ASP A 773 -3.73 7.28 -48.28
CA ASP A 773 -5.05 6.66 -48.10
C ASP A 773 -4.99 5.17 -48.49
N PRO A 774 -5.17 4.23 -47.54
CA PRO A 774 -5.06 2.80 -47.85
C PRO A 774 -6.18 2.28 -48.78
N SER A 775 -7.29 3.04 -48.92
CA SER A 775 -8.43 2.64 -49.75
C SER A 775 -8.28 3.00 -51.25
N GLY A 776 -7.19 3.70 -51.63
CA GLY A 776 -6.93 4.21 -52.97
C GLY A 776 -5.72 3.66 -53.68
N VAL A 777 -5.02 2.68 -53.14
CA VAL A 777 -3.79 2.15 -53.74
C VAL A 777 -4.11 1.05 -54.77
N GLU A 778 -4.00 1.37 -56.07
CA GLU A 778 -3.77 0.35 -57.13
C GLU A 778 -2.40 -0.32 -56.82
N PHE A 779 -2.44 -1.53 -56.29
CA PHE A 779 -1.23 -2.31 -56.07
C PHE A 779 -0.73 -2.84 -57.42
N GLU A 780 0.39 -2.32 -57.93
CA GLU A 780 1.25 -3.09 -58.82
C GLU A 780 1.73 -4.33 -58.06
N ALA A 781 1.17 -5.48 -58.42
CA ALA A 781 1.63 -6.76 -57.94
C ALA A 781 3.10 -6.93 -58.35
N LYS A 782 4.04 -6.66 -57.48
CA LYS A 782 5.43 -7.15 -57.63
C LYS A 782 5.39 -8.67 -57.61
N LYS A 783 5.64 -9.25 -58.81
CA LYS A 783 5.83 -10.67 -59.07
C LYS A 783 6.95 -11.29 -58.22
#